data_74ca672e036a1a2da7daf087caf04d4c
#
_entry.id   74ca672e036a1a2da7daf087caf04d4c
#
_cell.length_a   1.000
_cell.length_b   1.000
_cell.length_c   1.000
_cell.angle_alpha   90.00
_cell.angle_beta   90.00
_cell.angle_gamma   90.00
#
_symmetry.space_group_name_H-M   'P 1'
#
loop_
_entity.id
_entity.type
_entity.pdbx_description
1 polymer ?
#
loop_
_entity_poly.entity_id
_entity_poly.type
_entity_poly.pdbx_seq_one_letter_code
_entity_poly.pdbx_strand_id
1 'polypeptide(L)'
;MDWKVLALAGVLCTQAFTAEKYEWGNVRFDGGGFVSAVIFHPKQENLLYARTDVGGIYRYDFSAKTWVPLMDFISENDKGLYGTEAFALDPTDPKRIYVLAGTGYFSDGRTAVLRSEDYGSTWDTSYVEMLAHGNGMGRQTGEKLAVDPNKTNILFCGSRTKGLYKSTDYGKTWASIYQVALSSATGNGLTNVNGISFVLFDESQGKNADGSTKTIYMGISATKDNLQVSKDGGATWATVSGGPENLMPHRAKIVGGDMYITYASSEGPHSVSKGAVYKYNIAGGTWTNITPFQDESTTARMGDGSQSASHGFGGIAIDPSDSKHIVVTTLCYYGGRHLYKDGKDNYGDRIYVSKDGGSTWTHGQGYNDGVNVDANGTAWISGNAIHWAGSVEINPFNNKEAWVTSGNGVFQTDDITAKVPLWKFQSRGIEETVPLDIVSVPGGPLVTAIGDYDGAAYTDINESTPRHSPTIGTTNSLGYAPLAKAFVRTGQVTDYSTGTGITSMVMYRSDDNASTWKKLETTLMGAQGTLAMSADGKVILHRPDNSSDVYRTTDNGKTWSKVTGMDGQSQYARITPDPVNPDVFYLVDQQANLKVSTDGGATFATSGARLQNDAAGEYYNGGGLIRTVPGREGHLWVPMDQAQVWQPKGFSENGLAYTEDGGKTWNRCAGASTAIAVGIGKAKEGSSYETIFIWGANKSGSAIGIYRSTDKCKTFERVNDDAHQFGGPGNGNFVQGDMNNFGVVYMSTVGRGLIVGAPEGTKFVADIKRVNVSAGTFMQLEKRTLHVSAPAGSVLKVFAANGRVAFQTEVGTNSAVRLSGLPVGRYIVQLESPAGHMLNRRAVTIK
;
A
#
# COMPACT_ATOMS: atom_id res chain seq x y z
N MET A 1 -6.70 80.90 -19.85
CA MET A 1 -5.62 80.28 -19.14
C MET A 1 -6.04 78.85 -18.90
N ASP A 2 -5.56 77.93 -19.79
CA ASP A 2 -5.89 76.46 -19.76
C ASP A 2 -4.93 75.69 -18.83
N TRP A 3 -5.51 74.99 -17.92
CA TRP A 3 -4.77 74.00 -17.15
C TRP A 3 -5.16 72.59 -17.59
N LYS A 4 -4.34 71.93 -18.42
CA LYS A 4 -4.46 70.54 -18.74
C LYS A 4 -3.89 69.73 -17.58
N VAL A 5 -4.74 68.95 -16.93
CA VAL A 5 -4.35 67.88 -15.96
C VAL A 5 -4.03 66.64 -16.75
N LEU A 6 -2.78 66.25 -16.75
CA LEU A 6 -2.36 64.91 -17.23
C LEU A 6 -2.69 63.89 -16.14
N ALA A 7 -3.62 62.97 -16.40
CA ALA A 7 -3.82 61.75 -15.62
C ALA A 7 -2.86 60.67 -16.11
N LEU A 8 -1.86 60.33 -15.30
CA LEU A 8 -1.04 59.13 -15.48
C LEU A 8 -1.87 57.93 -15.04
N ALA A 9 -2.39 57.14 -15.96
CA ALA A 9 -2.95 55.84 -15.69
C ALA A 9 -1.81 54.83 -15.52
N GLY A 10 -1.46 54.53 -14.27
CA GLY A 10 -0.59 53.42 -13.94
C GLY A 10 -1.31 52.11 -14.21
N VAL A 11 -0.92 51.40 -15.26
CA VAL A 11 -1.33 50.03 -15.51
C VAL A 11 -0.60 49.17 -14.49
N LEU A 12 -1.26 48.81 -13.40
CA LEU A 12 -0.86 47.70 -12.54
C LEU A 12 -1.11 46.43 -13.33
N CYS A 13 -0.07 45.93 -13.99
CA CYS A 13 -0.02 44.54 -14.43
C CYS A 13 -0.02 43.64 -13.17
N THR A 14 -1.17 43.22 -12.69
CA THR A 14 -1.29 42.08 -11.81
C THR A 14 -0.99 40.87 -12.67
N GLN A 15 0.27 40.41 -12.65
CA GLN A 15 0.57 39.05 -13.07
C GLN A 15 -0.23 38.16 -12.12
N ALA A 16 -1.28 37.53 -12.61
CA ALA A 16 -1.90 36.41 -11.98
C ALA A 16 -0.84 35.31 -11.99
N PHE A 17 -0.18 35.10 -10.84
CA PHE A 17 0.64 33.92 -10.64
C PHE A 17 -0.32 32.74 -10.70
N THR A 18 -0.33 32.02 -11.82
CA THR A 18 -0.93 30.70 -11.88
C THR A 18 -0.15 29.83 -10.88
N ALA A 19 -0.87 29.23 -9.94
CA ALA A 19 -0.27 28.29 -9.00
C ALA A 19 0.54 27.25 -9.80
N GLU A 20 1.75 26.93 -9.33
CA GLU A 20 2.62 25.94 -9.96
C GLU A 20 1.91 24.59 -9.96
N LYS A 21 1.78 24.00 -11.15
CA LYS A 21 1.12 22.72 -11.30
C LYS A 21 2.01 21.59 -10.78
N TYR A 22 1.43 20.67 -10.03
CA TYR A 22 2.10 19.50 -9.47
C TYR A 22 1.62 18.22 -10.16
N GLU A 23 2.54 17.29 -10.34
CA GLU A 23 2.28 15.89 -10.68
C GLU A 23 2.40 15.05 -9.41
N TRP A 24 1.46 14.11 -9.24
CA TRP A 24 1.35 13.28 -8.06
C TRP A 24 1.52 11.80 -8.41
N GLY A 25 2.16 11.07 -7.49
CA GLY A 25 2.40 9.64 -7.63
C GLY A 25 2.91 9.04 -6.33
N ASN A 26 3.54 7.87 -6.43
CA ASN A 26 4.15 7.19 -5.29
C ASN A 26 5.65 7.00 -5.49
N VAL A 27 6.38 6.94 -4.37
CA VAL A 27 7.69 6.27 -4.35
C VAL A 27 7.44 4.80 -4.58
N ARG A 28 7.98 4.26 -5.66
CA ARG A 28 7.63 2.96 -6.19
C ARG A 28 8.11 1.80 -5.32
N PHE A 29 7.17 1.04 -4.77
CA PHE A 29 7.41 -0.23 -4.09
C PHE A 29 6.81 -1.40 -4.88
N ASP A 30 5.64 -1.24 -5.47
CA ASP A 30 4.84 -2.21 -6.22
C ASP A 30 4.24 -3.29 -5.28
N GLY A 31 3.07 -3.04 -4.73
CA GLY A 31 2.38 -3.93 -3.78
C GLY A 31 2.66 -3.56 -2.32
N GLY A 32 3.01 -4.56 -1.52
CA GLY A 32 3.32 -4.34 -0.10
C GLY A 32 2.11 -4.26 0.81
N GLY A 33 0.95 -4.80 0.37
CA GLY A 33 -0.27 -4.88 1.14
C GLY A 33 -1.24 -5.92 0.62
N PHE A 34 -2.35 -6.09 1.34
CA PHE A 34 -3.32 -7.14 1.04
C PHE A 34 -4.34 -6.71 0.00
N VAL A 35 -4.19 -7.21 -1.22
CA VAL A 35 -5.24 -7.13 -2.24
C VAL A 35 -6.31 -8.17 -1.92
N SER A 36 -7.46 -7.73 -1.45
CA SER A 36 -8.51 -8.58 -0.91
C SER A 36 -9.46 -9.14 -1.97
N ALA A 37 -9.58 -8.49 -3.13
CA ALA A 37 -10.28 -9.04 -4.30
C ALA A 37 -9.81 -8.43 -5.63
N VAL A 38 -9.95 -9.22 -6.69
CA VAL A 38 -9.92 -8.77 -8.09
C VAL A 38 -11.22 -9.19 -8.77
N ILE A 39 -11.78 -8.37 -9.67
CA ILE A 39 -13.01 -8.68 -10.39
C ILE A 39 -12.94 -8.12 -11.81
N PHE A 40 -13.13 -8.98 -12.82
CA PHE A 40 -13.35 -8.58 -14.20
C PHE A 40 -14.79 -8.08 -14.40
N HIS A 41 -14.95 -7.08 -15.27
CA HIS A 41 -16.28 -6.76 -15.76
C HIS A 41 -16.80 -7.91 -16.68
N PRO A 42 -18.02 -8.44 -16.43
CA PRO A 42 -18.46 -9.66 -17.11
C PRO A 42 -18.74 -9.48 -18.61
N LYS A 43 -18.93 -8.24 -19.08
CA LYS A 43 -19.34 -7.93 -20.47
C LYS A 43 -18.44 -6.89 -21.16
N GLN A 44 -17.41 -6.39 -20.47
CA GLN A 44 -16.46 -5.42 -21.04
C GLN A 44 -15.05 -6.00 -20.95
N GLU A 45 -14.50 -6.34 -22.10
CA GLU A 45 -13.11 -6.80 -22.20
C GLU A 45 -12.11 -5.73 -21.72
N ASN A 46 -11.00 -6.17 -21.16
CA ASN A 46 -9.92 -5.32 -20.64
C ASN A 46 -10.39 -4.32 -19.55
N LEU A 47 -11.37 -4.75 -18.74
CA LEU A 47 -11.82 -3.98 -17.59
C LEU A 47 -11.74 -4.85 -16.33
N LEU A 48 -10.74 -4.57 -15.51
CA LEU A 48 -10.40 -5.28 -14.29
C LEU A 48 -10.18 -4.29 -13.15
N TYR A 49 -10.76 -4.59 -12.00
CA TYR A 49 -10.60 -3.82 -10.78
C TYR A 49 -10.04 -4.68 -9.66
N ALA A 50 -9.33 -4.03 -8.72
CA ALA A 50 -8.87 -4.63 -7.48
C ALA A 50 -9.28 -3.74 -6.30
N ARG A 51 -9.61 -4.36 -5.16
CA ARG A 51 -9.74 -3.67 -3.88
C ARG A 51 -8.69 -4.17 -2.90
N THR A 52 -8.24 -3.27 -2.07
CA THR A 52 -7.28 -3.56 -1.02
C THR A 52 -7.91 -3.31 0.35
N ASP A 53 -7.30 -3.77 1.41
CA ASP A 53 -7.89 -3.65 2.75
C ASP A 53 -7.75 -2.25 3.35
N VAL A 54 -6.72 -1.46 2.98
CA VAL A 54 -6.49 -0.08 3.49
C VAL A 54 -6.02 0.93 2.43
N GLY A 55 -5.87 0.53 1.18
CA GLY A 55 -5.36 1.39 0.08
C GLY A 55 -6.40 1.78 -0.97
N GLY A 56 -7.66 1.39 -0.79
CA GLY A 56 -8.74 1.77 -1.70
C GLY A 56 -8.95 0.79 -2.86
N ILE A 57 -9.47 1.34 -3.96
CA ILE A 57 -9.78 0.60 -5.18
C ILE A 57 -8.87 1.04 -6.33
N TYR A 58 -8.54 0.09 -7.20
CA TYR A 58 -7.66 0.28 -8.35
C TYR A 58 -8.30 -0.27 -9.61
N ARG A 59 -8.02 0.33 -10.77
CA ARG A 59 -8.35 -0.19 -12.09
C ARG A 59 -7.08 -0.55 -12.84
N TYR A 60 -7.05 -1.73 -13.47
CA TYR A 60 -5.90 -2.15 -14.26
C TYR A 60 -5.91 -1.52 -15.64
N ASP A 61 -4.82 -0.87 -16.01
CA ASP A 61 -4.57 -0.42 -17.38
C ASP A 61 -3.80 -1.50 -18.14
N PHE A 62 -4.49 -2.19 -19.04
CA PHE A 62 -3.93 -3.29 -19.84
C PHE A 62 -2.87 -2.81 -20.84
N SER A 63 -2.91 -1.55 -21.26
CA SER A 63 -1.93 -0.98 -22.18
C SER A 63 -0.64 -0.62 -21.49
N ALA A 64 -0.72 0.01 -20.33
CA ALA A 64 0.42 0.39 -19.50
C ALA A 64 0.90 -0.73 -18.56
N LYS A 65 0.09 -1.79 -18.40
CA LYS A 65 0.32 -2.91 -17.46
C LYS A 65 0.56 -2.41 -16.03
N THR A 66 -0.30 -1.51 -15.58
CA THR A 66 -0.21 -0.89 -14.26
C THR A 66 -1.59 -0.70 -13.67
N TRP A 67 -1.68 -0.67 -12.35
CA TRP A 67 -2.87 -0.33 -11.63
C TRP A 67 -2.97 1.18 -11.43
N VAL A 68 -4.14 1.73 -11.65
CA VAL A 68 -4.47 3.15 -11.48
C VAL A 68 -5.29 3.29 -10.21
N PRO A 69 -4.84 4.02 -9.19
CA PRO A 69 -5.61 4.29 -7.98
C PRO A 69 -6.80 5.18 -8.31
N LEU A 70 -7.93 4.95 -7.65
CA LEU A 70 -9.19 5.63 -7.96
C LEU A 70 -9.74 6.44 -6.78
N MET A 71 -9.05 6.48 -5.62
CA MET A 71 -9.58 7.10 -4.40
C MET A 71 -8.67 8.19 -3.82
N ASP A 72 -7.74 8.74 -4.57
CA ASP A 72 -6.78 9.75 -4.08
C ASP A 72 -7.45 11.08 -3.66
N PHE A 73 -8.72 11.29 -4.01
CA PHE A 73 -9.56 12.41 -3.58
C PHE A 73 -10.00 12.36 -2.10
N ILE A 74 -9.85 11.23 -1.44
CA ILE A 74 -10.31 11.05 -0.05
C ILE A 74 -9.62 12.04 0.88
N SER A 75 -10.43 12.82 1.61
CA SER A 75 -9.97 13.81 2.56
C SER A 75 -9.43 13.20 3.86
N GLU A 76 -8.68 13.98 4.63
CA GLU A 76 -8.20 13.55 5.95
C GLU A 76 -9.34 13.16 6.89
N ASN A 77 -10.47 13.87 6.83
CA ASN A 77 -11.63 13.55 7.66
C ASN A 77 -12.25 12.20 7.31
N ASP A 78 -12.05 11.73 6.09
CA ASP A 78 -12.63 10.51 5.54
C ASP A 78 -11.59 9.40 5.30
N LYS A 79 -10.39 9.52 5.85
CA LYS A 79 -9.30 8.54 5.63
C LYS A 79 -9.69 7.09 5.91
N GLY A 80 -10.69 6.84 6.76
CA GLY A 80 -11.26 5.52 6.99
C GLY A 80 -11.90 4.89 5.76
N LEU A 81 -12.31 5.67 4.76
CA LEU A 81 -12.91 5.17 3.52
C LEU A 81 -11.89 4.51 2.58
N TYR A 82 -10.59 4.59 2.86
CA TYR A 82 -9.61 3.76 2.17
C TYR A 82 -9.75 2.27 2.47
N GLY A 83 -10.36 1.89 3.60
CA GLY A 83 -10.70 0.51 3.87
C GLY A 83 -11.88 0.05 2.99
N THR A 84 -11.60 -0.72 1.93
CA THR A 84 -12.64 -1.19 1.01
C THR A 84 -13.10 -2.59 1.36
N GLU A 85 -14.35 -2.69 1.81
CA GLU A 85 -14.95 -3.95 2.27
C GLU A 85 -15.53 -4.78 1.12
N ALA A 86 -16.16 -4.12 0.14
CA ALA A 86 -16.74 -4.75 -1.03
C ALA A 86 -16.87 -3.77 -2.19
N PHE A 87 -16.94 -4.28 -3.42
CA PHE A 87 -17.32 -3.47 -4.56
C PHE A 87 -18.20 -4.25 -5.54
N ALA A 88 -18.95 -3.54 -6.36
CA ALA A 88 -19.79 -4.13 -7.39
C ALA A 88 -19.68 -3.34 -8.69
N LEU A 89 -19.69 -4.07 -9.81
CA LEU A 89 -19.74 -3.52 -11.16
C LEU A 89 -21.16 -3.66 -11.68
N ASP A 90 -21.67 -2.63 -12.36
CA ASP A 90 -22.97 -2.73 -13.03
C ASP A 90 -22.81 -3.60 -14.29
N PRO A 91 -23.46 -4.76 -14.39
CA PRO A 91 -23.26 -5.69 -15.51
C PRO A 91 -23.82 -5.18 -16.84
N THR A 92 -24.56 -4.05 -16.85
CA THR A 92 -25.16 -3.46 -18.05
C THR A 92 -24.53 -2.13 -18.44
N ASP A 93 -23.88 -1.44 -17.50
CA ASP A 93 -23.16 -0.18 -17.73
C ASP A 93 -21.75 -0.27 -17.13
N PRO A 94 -20.72 -0.55 -17.93
CA PRO A 94 -19.36 -0.76 -17.44
C PRO A 94 -18.73 0.48 -16.81
N LYS A 95 -19.31 1.66 -16.98
CA LYS A 95 -18.85 2.90 -16.35
C LYS A 95 -19.22 2.97 -14.87
N ARG A 96 -20.25 2.20 -14.47
CA ARG A 96 -20.83 2.31 -13.14
C ARG A 96 -20.21 1.33 -12.15
N ILE A 97 -19.72 1.90 -11.05
CA ILE A 97 -19.04 1.15 -9.97
C ILE A 97 -19.61 1.62 -8.64
N TYR A 98 -19.71 0.67 -7.70
CA TYR A 98 -20.12 0.91 -6.33
C TYR A 98 -19.11 0.31 -5.38
N VAL A 99 -18.77 1.03 -4.30
CA VAL A 99 -17.78 0.60 -3.29
C VAL A 99 -18.36 0.79 -1.90
N LEU A 100 -18.41 -0.26 -1.10
CA LEU A 100 -18.63 -0.17 0.34
C LEU A 100 -17.29 0.08 1.01
N ALA A 101 -17.12 1.25 1.62
CA ALA A 101 -15.88 1.72 2.21
C ALA A 101 -16.05 2.13 3.67
N GLY A 102 -15.10 1.77 4.51
CA GLY A 102 -15.04 2.13 5.92
C GLY A 102 -13.99 1.33 6.68
N THR A 103 -13.44 1.95 7.71
CA THR A 103 -12.49 1.32 8.65
C THR A 103 -12.89 1.70 10.07
N GLY A 104 -13.23 0.70 10.88
CA GLY A 104 -13.89 0.93 12.17
C GLY A 104 -13.11 1.76 13.19
N TYR A 105 -11.80 1.90 13.03
CA TYR A 105 -10.94 2.69 13.93
C TYR A 105 -10.47 4.02 13.35
N PHE A 106 -10.80 4.32 12.09
CA PHE A 106 -10.52 5.64 11.49
C PHE A 106 -11.82 6.40 11.26
N SER A 107 -11.75 7.75 11.24
CA SER A 107 -12.86 8.63 10.88
C SER A 107 -14.15 8.32 11.68
N ASP A 108 -14.03 8.04 12.99
CA ASP A 108 -15.13 7.65 13.89
C ASP A 108 -15.91 6.41 13.40
N GLY A 109 -15.28 5.53 12.62
CA GLY A 109 -15.91 4.33 12.05
C GLY A 109 -16.94 4.62 10.97
N ARG A 110 -16.93 5.83 10.37
CA ARG A 110 -17.84 6.18 9.28
C ARG A 110 -17.74 5.20 8.13
N THR A 111 -18.88 4.81 7.62
CA THR A 111 -19.03 3.96 6.45
C THR A 111 -19.75 4.73 5.36
N ALA A 112 -19.32 4.55 4.12
CA ALA A 112 -19.97 5.12 2.95
C ALA A 112 -20.11 4.09 1.83
N VAL A 113 -21.12 4.30 0.98
CA VAL A 113 -21.15 3.73 -0.35
C VAL A 113 -20.72 4.83 -1.33
N LEU A 114 -19.58 4.59 -2.00
CA LEU A 114 -19.08 5.43 -3.07
C LEU A 114 -19.66 4.93 -4.40
N ARG A 115 -20.02 5.87 -5.30
CA ARG A 115 -20.62 5.57 -6.60
C ARG A 115 -19.89 6.36 -7.68
N SER A 116 -19.51 5.69 -8.75
CA SER A 116 -18.94 6.31 -9.95
C SER A 116 -19.76 5.94 -11.17
N GLU A 117 -19.86 6.86 -12.14
CA GLU A 117 -20.50 6.66 -13.46
C GLU A 117 -19.49 6.88 -14.62
N ASP A 118 -18.18 6.88 -14.31
CA ASP A 118 -17.11 7.20 -15.27
C ASP A 118 -15.84 6.35 -15.04
N TYR A 119 -16.03 5.05 -14.78
CA TYR A 119 -14.94 4.10 -14.53
C TYR A 119 -14.08 4.41 -13.28
N GLY A 120 -14.63 5.12 -12.30
CA GLY A 120 -13.93 5.51 -11.08
C GLY A 120 -13.14 6.80 -11.19
N SER A 121 -13.35 7.62 -12.22
CA SER A 121 -12.67 8.91 -12.38
C SER A 121 -13.24 9.97 -11.43
N THR A 122 -14.55 9.95 -11.19
CA THR A 122 -15.21 10.79 -10.18
C THR A 122 -16.17 9.96 -9.32
N TRP A 123 -16.46 10.45 -8.12
CA TRP A 123 -17.24 9.72 -7.13
C TRP A 123 -18.27 10.59 -6.41
N ASP A 124 -19.46 10.05 -6.24
CA ASP A 124 -20.45 10.50 -5.28
C ASP A 124 -20.36 9.66 -4.01
N THR A 125 -20.47 10.31 -2.84
CA THR A 125 -20.38 9.65 -1.53
C THR A 125 -21.74 9.67 -0.83
N SER A 126 -22.23 8.50 -0.41
CA SER A 126 -23.39 8.36 0.46
C SER A 126 -22.96 7.72 1.78
N TYR A 127 -22.97 8.49 2.87
CA TYR A 127 -22.73 7.94 4.21
C TYR A 127 -23.91 7.08 4.62
N VAL A 128 -23.61 5.93 5.22
CA VAL A 128 -24.62 4.90 5.53
C VAL A 128 -24.45 4.38 6.96
N GLU A 129 -25.55 3.84 7.53
CA GLU A 129 -25.53 3.23 8.86
C GLU A 129 -24.99 1.79 8.87
N MET A 130 -24.78 1.20 7.70
CA MET A 130 -24.06 -0.08 7.58
C MET A 130 -22.67 0.03 8.20
N LEU A 131 -22.16 -1.08 8.70
CA LEU A 131 -20.80 -1.11 9.23
C LEU A 131 -19.90 -1.87 8.29
N ALA A 132 -18.83 -1.19 7.84
CA ALA A 132 -17.71 -1.73 7.09
C ALA A 132 -16.43 -1.63 7.91
N HIS A 133 -15.52 -2.55 7.66
CA HIS A 133 -14.17 -2.53 8.24
C HIS A 133 -13.19 -3.23 7.31
N GLY A 134 -12.69 -2.48 6.31
CA GLY A 134 -11.83 -3.03 5.26
C GLY A 134 -10.63 -3.80 5.76
N ASN A 135 -10.07 -3.43 6.92
CA ASN A 135 -8.96 -4.15 7.57
C ASN A 135 -9.42 -5.14 8.66
N GLY A 136 -10.66 -5.62 8.59
CA GLY A 136 -11.19 -6.60 9.55
C GLY A 136 -11.04 -8.06 9.10
N MET A 137 -11.32 -9.00 10.02
CA MET A 137 -11.46 -10.40 9.66
C MET A 137 -12.56 -10.57 8.61
N GLY A 138 -12.37 -11.49 7.67
CA GLY A 138 -13.33 -11.71 6.58
C GLY A 138 -13.25 -10.73 5.41
N ARG A 139 -12.31 -9.78 5.43
CA ARG A 139 -12.16 -8.77 4.37
C ARG A 139 -11.90 -9.32 2.97
N GLN A 140 -11.45 -10.56 2.84
CA GLN A 140 -11.26 -11.26 1.56
C GLN A 140 -12.51 -11.99 1.08
N THR A 141 -13.58 -12.06 1.90
CA THR A 141 -14.82 -12.72 1.48
C THR A 141 -15.57 -11.85 0.46
N GLY A 142 -16.51 -12.39 -0.24
CA GLY A 142 -17.34 -11.53 -1.03
C GLY A 142 -17.87 -12.02 -2.36
N GLU A 143 -18.44 -11.08 -3.06
CA GLU A 143 -18.68 -9.68 -2.63
C GLU A 143 -20.01 -9.54 -1.90
N LYS A 144 -20.05 -8.76 -0.83
CA LYS A 144 -21.29 -8.52 -0.06
C LYS A 144 -22.11 -7.33 -0.60
N LEU A 145 -21.59 -6.60 -1.58
CA LEU A 145 -22.28 -5.59 -2.37
C LEU A 145 -22.54 -6.15 -3.75
N ALA A 146 -23.80 -6.12 -4.21
CA ALA A 146 -24.19 -6.68 -5.49
C ALA A 146 -25.25 -5.81 -6.18
N VAL A 147 -25.14 -5.71 -7.52
CA VAL A 147 -26.11 -5.02 -8.40
C VAL A 147 -27.05 -6.05 -9.02
N ASP A 148 -28.35 -5.78 -9.01
CA ASP A 148 -29.33 -6.62 -9.68
C ASP A 148 -29.11 -6.60 -11.21
N PRO A 149 -28.71 -7.71 -11.85
CA PRO A 149 -28.37 -7.73 -13.27
C PRO A 149 -29.54 -7.49 -14.21
N ASN A 150 -30.77 -7.62 -13.72
CA ASN A 150 -31.99 -7.39 -14.48
C ASN A 150 -32.58 -5.97 -14.26
N LYS A 151 -32.21 -5.31 -13.16
CA LYS A 151 -32.73 -3.99 -12.80
C LYS A 151 -31.66 -3.24 -12.00
N THR A 152 -30.70 -2.67 -12.69
CA THR A 152 -29.42 -2.21 -12.10
C THR A 152 -29.51 -1.00 -11.17
N ASN A 153 -30.69 -0.37 -11.06
CA ASN A 153 -30.96 0.60 -9.98
C ASN A 153 -31.20 -0.07 -8.61
N ILE A 154 -31.33 -1.40 -8.57
CA ILE A 154 -31.47 -2.17 -7.33
C ILE A 154 -30.12 -2.75 -6.94
N LEU A 155 -29.72 -2.49 -5.70
CA LEU A 155 -28.50 -3.04 -5.10
C LEU A 155 -28.83 -3.66 -3.74
N PHE A 156 -28.07 -4.67 -3.39
CA PHE A 156 -28.06 -5.25 -2.03
C PHE A 156 -26.66 -5.13 -1.43
N CYS A 157 -26.60 -4.84 -0.14
CA CYS A 157 -25.33 -4.68 0.57
C CYS A 157 -25.41 -5.33 1.96
N GLY A 158 -24.49 -6.25 2.22
CA GLY A 158 -24.32 -6.88 3.53
C GLY A 158 -23.47 -6.03 4.47
N SER A 159 -23.92 -5.89 5.71
CA SER A 159 -23.18 -5.27 6.80
C SER A 159 -22.47 -6.30 7.68
N ARG A 160 -21.43 -5.89 8.38
CA ARG A 160 -20.76 -6.72 9.38
C ARG A 160 -21.66 -7.11 10.55
N THR A 161 -22.48 -6.20 11.03
CA THR A 161 -23.28 -6.42 12.25
C THR A 161 -24.75 -6.08 12.11
N LYS A 162 -25.15 -5.37 11.04
CA LYS A 162 -26.51 -4.81 10.90
C LYS A 162 -27.36 -5.48 9.82
N GLY A 163 -26.95 -6.66 9.36
CA GLY A 163 -27.73 -7.43 8.39
C GLY A 163 -27.64 -6.92 6.95
N LEU A 164 -28.72 -7.08 6.19
CA LEU A 164 -28.81 -6.80 4.76
C LEU A 164 -29.56 -5.50 4.48
N TYR A 165 -29.02 -4.69 3.60
CA TYR A 165 -29.61 -3.44 3.13
C TYR A 165 -29.91 -3.54 1.63
N LYS A 166 -30.94 -2.79 1.20
CA LYS A 166 -31.35 -2.66 -0.19
C LYS A 166 -31.41 -1.20 -0.58
N SER A 167 -30.93 -0.89 -1.77
CA SER A 167 -31.15 0.37 -2.48
C SER A 167 -32.02 0.12 -3.71
N THR A 168 -32.83 1.11 -4.11
CA THR A 168 -33.66 1.09 -5.33
C THR A 168 -33.41 2.30 -6.23
N ASP A 169 -32.35 3.05 -5.94
CA ASP A 169 -32.01 4.34 -6.55
C ASP A 169 -30.52 4.47 -6.91
N TYR A 170 -29.92 3.37 -7.39
CA TYR A 170 -28.48 3.29 -7.72
C TYR A 170 -27.56 3.57 -6.52
N GLY A 171 -27.90 3.08 -5.32
CA GLY A 171 -27.07 3.21 -4.13
C GLY A 171 -27.07 4.59 -3.49
N LYS A 172 -28.00 5.48 -3.85
CA LYS A 172 -28.12 6.83 -3.23
C LYS A 172 -28.65 6.73 -1.82
N THR A 173 -29.70 5.92 -1.63
CA THR A 173 -30.30 5.66 -0.31
C THR A 173 -30.41 4.17 -0.03
N TRP A 174 -30.41 3.81 1.24
CA TRP A 174 -30.38 2.43 1.69
C TRP A 174 -31.40 2.18 2.81
N ALA A 175 -32.12 1.08 2.72
CA ALA A 175 -33.04 0.61 3.73
C ALA A 175 -32.61 -0.77 4.25
N SER A 176 -32.62 -0.95 5.58
CA SER A 176 -32.44 -2.26 6.21
C SER A 176 -33.65 -3.14 5.91
N ILE A 177 -33.40 -4.33 5.35
CA ILE A 177 -34.48 -5.27 4.94
C ILE A 177 -34.40 -6.62 5.65
N TYR A 178 -33.27 -6.97 6.23
CA TYR A 178 -33.09 -8.24 6.92
C TYR A 178 -32.06 -8.10 8.06
N GLN A 179 -32.46 -8.50 9.26
CA GLN A 179 -31.57 -8.55 10.40
C GLN A 179 -30.98 -9.96 10.51
N VAL A 180 -29.65 -10.04 10.50
CA VAL A 180 -28.95 -11.29 10.75
C VAL A 180 -28.77 -11.46 12.26
N ALA A 181 -29.30 -12.52 12.82
CA ALA A 181 -29.00 -12.91 14.20
C ALA A 181 -27.57 -13.49 14.23
N LEU A 182 -26.57 -12.67 14.49
CA LEU A 182 -25.19 -13.10 14.66
C LEU A 182 -25.03 -13.69 16.06
N SER A 183 -25.45 -14.95 16.24
CA SER A 183 -25.34 -15.65 17.51
C SER A 183 -23.92 -16.00 17.96
N SER A 184 -22.92 -15.72 17.13
CA SER A 184 -21.52 -16.06 17.38
C SER A 184 -20.55 -14.88 17.27
N ALA A 185 -21.02 -13.65 17.32
CA ALA A 185 -20.14 -12.49 17.43
C ALA A 185 -19.48 -12.43 18.81
N THR A 186 -18.65 -13.40 19.11
CA THR A 186 -17.79 -13.45 20.30
C THR A 186 -16.43 -12.82 19.99
N GLY A 187 -16.42 -11.72 19.29
CA GLY A 187 -15.18 -11.01 18.96
C GLY A 187 -15.15 -9.64 19.63
N ASN A 188 -13.98 -9.19 19.98
CA ASN A 188 -13.69 -7.86 20.50
C ASN A 188 -13.99 -6.79 19.43
N GLY A 189 -15.26 -6.42 19.27
CA GLY A 189 -15.67 -5.36 18.36
C GLY A 189 -15.71 -5.75 16.88
N LEU A 190 -15.82 -4.76 16.02
CA LEU A 190 -15.98 -4.90 14.57
C LEU A 190 -14.86 -5.68 13.85
N THR A 191 -13.68 -5.75 14.46
CA THR A 191 -12.49 -6.38 13.85
C THR A 191 -12.70 -7.86 13.57
N ASN A 192 -13.45 -8.57 14.40
CA ASN A 192 -13.61 -10.02 14.36
C ASN A 192 -15.01 -10.48 13.92
N VAL A 193 -15.86 -9.57 13.46
CA VAL A 193 -17.20 -9.89 12.96
C VAL A 193 -17.30 -9.58 11.48
N ASN A 194 -17.53 -10.59 10.64
CA ASN A 194 -17.68 -10.37 9.19
C ASN A 194 -19.15 -10.19 8.76
N GLY A 195 -20.11 -10.82 9.45
CA GLY A 195 -21.52 -10.74 9.13
C GLY A 195 -21.88 -11.42 7.82
N ILE A 196 -22.41 -10.68 6.86
CA ILE A 196 -22.71 -11.20 5.53
C ILE A 196 -21.40 -11.30 4.73
N SER A 197 -21.13 -12.48 4.17
CA SER A 197 -19.93 -12.75 3.39
C SER A 197 -20.13 -12.43 1.91
N PHE A 198 -21.29 -12.76 1.32
CA PHE A 198 -21.60 -12.45 -0.07
C PHE A 198 -23.10 -12.31 -0.33
N VAL A 199 -23.46 -11.65 -1.43
CA VAL A 199 -24.81 -11.60 -2.01
C VAL A 199 -24.71 -11.95 -3.49
N LEU A 200 -25.56 -12.89 -3.97
CA LEU A 200 -25.59 -13.34 -5.35
C LEU A 200 -27.01 -13.33 -5.92
N PHE A 201 -27.16 -12.82 -7.14
CA PHE A 201 -28.38 -12.90 -7.92
C PHE A 201 -28.36 -14.15 -8.81
N ASP A 202 -29.46 -14.91 -8.82
CA ASP A 202 -29.65 -16.03 -9.75
C ASP A 202 -30.60 -15.62 -10.88
N GLU A 203 -30.03 -15.23 -12.01
CA GLU A 203 -30.77 -14.81 -13.19
C GLU A 203 -31.60 -15.96 -13.83
N SER A 204 -31.18 -17.22 -13.58
CA SER A 204 -31.81 -18.39 -14.20
C SER A 204 -33.22 -18.67 -13.68
N GLN A 205 -33.57 -18.17 -12.49
CA GLN A 205 -34.83 -18.42 -11.80
C GLN A 205 -35.96 -17.40 -12.16
N GLY A 206 -35.67 -16.51 -13.13
CA GLY A 206 -36.62 -15.54 -13.66
C GLY A 206 -36.70 -14.23 -12.87
N LYS A 207 -37.72 -13.44 -13.22
CA LYS A 207 -37.92 -12.06 -12.74
C LYS A 207 -39.22 -11.92 -11.98
N ASN A 208 -39.27 -10.95 -11.09
CA ASN A 208 -40.49 -10.43 -10.48
C ASN A 208 -41.29 -9.61 -11.50
N ALA A 209 -42.54 -9.27 -11.14
CA ALA A 209 -43.44 -8.47 -11.99
C ALA A 209 -42.87 -7.07 -12.29
N ASP A 210 -42.03 -6.51 -11.43
CA ASP A 210 -41.35 -5.21 -11.58
C ASP A 210 -40.04 -5.28 -12.40
N GLY A 211 -39.69 -6.49 -12.91
CA GLY A 211 -38.49 -6.75 -13.69
C GLY A 211 -37.23 -7.07 -12.89
N SER A 212 -37.24 -6.96 -11.56
CA SER A 212 -36.12 -7.31 -10.71
C SER A 212 -35.84 -8.82 -10.69
N THR A 213 -34.62 -9.23 -10.33
CA THR A 213 -34.25 -10.64 -10.17
C THR A 213 -35.03 -11.24 -9.01
N LYS A 214 -35.64 -12.41 -9.27
CA LYS A 214 -36.52 -13.07 -8.33
C LYS A 214 -35.75 -13.78 -7.21
N THR A 215 -34.69 -14.51 -7.59
CA THR A 215 -33.97 -15.37 -6.65
C THR A 215 -32.62 -14.76 -6.27
N ILE A 216 -32.38 -14.64 -4.97
CA ILE A 216 -31.17 -14.04 -4.41
C ILE A 216 -30.64 -14.97 -3.33
N TYR A 217 -29.34 -15.23 -3.32
CA TYR A 217 -28.66 -15.96 -2.26
C TYR A 217 -27.79 -15.05 -1.43
N MET A 218 -27.65 -15.37 -0.14
CA MET A 218 -26.83 -14.63 0.82
C MET A 218 -26.04 -15.61 1.69
N GLY A 219 -24.70 -15.47 1.70
CA GLY A 219 -23.81 -16.17 2.62
C GLY A 219 -23.67 -15.39 3.92
N ILE A 220 -23.65 -16.09 5.04
CA ILE A 220 -23.47 -15.52 6.37
C ILE A 220 -22.24 -16.19 7.01
N SER A 221 -21.33 -15.39 7.58
CA SER A 221 -20.18 -15.89 8.34
C SER A 221 -20.64 -16.48 9.68
N ALA A 222 -21.29 -17.63 9.59
CA ALA A 222 -21.81 -18.44 10.68
C ALA A 222 -21.51 -19.93 10.41
N THR A 223 -21.43 -20.71 11.47
CA THR A 223 -21.07 -22.14 11.40
C THR A 223 -22.23 -23.06 11.07
N LYS A 224 -23.44 -22.53 11.02
CA LYS A 224 -24.66 -23.24 10.58
C LYS A 224 -25.69 -22.24 10.08
N ASP A 225 -26.69 -22.72 9.34
CA ASP A 225 -27.75 -21.89 8.74
C ASP A 225 -27.14 -20.71 7.93
N ASN A 226 -25.99 -20.98 7.32
CA ASN A 226 -25.05 -19.98 6.79
C ASN A 226 -25.29 -19.62 5.31
N LEU A 227 -26.27 -20.26 4.66
CA LEU A 227 -26.73 -19.90 3.32
C LEU A 227 -28.21 -19.62 3.35
N GLN A 228 -28.63 -18.43 2.94
CA GLN A 228 -30.00 -17.99 2.87
C GLN A 228 -30.43 -17.79 1.43
N VAL A 229 -31.71 -18.02 1.13
CA VAL A 229 -32.29 -17.76 -0.19
C VAL A 229 -33.57 -16.94 -0.05
N SER A 230 -33.69 -15.92 -0.90
CA SER A 230 -34.94 -15.23 -1.18
C SER A 230 -35.47 -15.68 -2.56
N LYS A 231 -36.77 -15.89 -2.70
CA LYS A 231 -37.46 -16.24 -3.96
C LYS A 231 -38.47 -15.17 -4.39
N ASP A 232 -38.37 -13.98 -3.83
CA ASP A 232 -39.32 -12.87 -4.01
C ASP A 232 -38.60 -11.50 -4.07
N GLY A 233 -37.34 -11.47 -4.54
CA GLY A 233 -36.54 -10.25 -4.71
C GLY A 233 -36.10 -9.62 -3.40
N GLY A 234 -35.89 -10.44 -2.38
CA GLY A 234 -35.38 -10.05 -1.07
C GLY A 234 -36.45 -9.67 -0.05
N ALA A 235 -37.74 -9.90 -0.33
CA ALA A 235 -38.83 -9.59 0.63
C ALA A 235 -38.86 -10.60 1.77
N THR A 236 -38.67 -11.90 1.50
CA THR A 236 -38.58 -12.96 2.52
C THR A 236 -37.32 -13.81 2.30
N TRP A 237 -36.83 -14.44 3.35
CA TRP A 237 -35.63 -15.26 3.35
C TRP A 237 -35.86 -16.59 4.07
N ALA A 238 -35.24 -17.64 3.55
CA ALA A 238 -35.27 -18.98 4.15
C ALA A 238 -33.86 -19.60 4.07
N THR A 239 -33.53 -20.44 5.05
CA THR A 239 -32.27 -21.21 5.07
C THR A 239 -32.26 -22.25 3.96
N VAL A 240 -31.17 -22.34 3.21
CA VAL A 240 -30.89 -23.46 2.31
C VAL A 240 -30.36 -24.62 3.14
N SER A 241 -31.20 -25.66 3.31
CA SER A 241 -30.88 -26.80 4.14
C SER A 241 -29.84 -27.76 3.54
N GLY A 242 -29.20 -28.56 4.38
CA GLY A 242 -28.28 -29.63 3.97
C GLY A 242 -26.89 -29.16 3.57
N GLY A 243 -26.58 -27.87 3.77
CA GLY A 243 -25.24 -27.35 3.56
C GLY A 243 -24.26 -27.78 4.69
N PRO A 244 -22.94 -27.51 4.50
CA PRO A 244 -21.93 -27.88 5.48
C PRO A 244 -22.12 -27.10 6.80
N GLU A 245 -21.97 -27.82 7.91
CA GLU A 245 -21.92 -27.25 9.26
C GLU A 245 -20.49 -27.08 9.76
N ASN A 246 -20.29 -26.22 10.76
CA ASN A 246 -19.01 -25.89 11.37
C ASN A 246 -18.00 -25.24 10.40
N LEU A 247 -18.47 -24.70 9.29
CA LEU A 247 -17.72 -23.95 8.31
C LEU A 247 -18.48 -22.68 7.92
N MET A 248 -17.76 -21.63 7.60
CA MET A 248 -18.29 -20.33 7.16
C MET A 248 -18.09 -20.17 5.64
N PRO A 249 -19.12 -19.75 4.86
CA PRO A 249 -18.97 -19.52 3.44
C PRO A 249 -18.17 -18.23 3.20
N HIS A 250 -17.20 -18.31 2.29
CA HIS A 250 -16.34 -17.20 1.93
C HIS A 250 -16.73 -16.54 0.62
N ARG A 251 -16.70 -17.29 -0.49
CA ARG A 251 -17.06 -16.83 -1.83
C ARG A 251 -17.92 -17.84 -2.53
N ALA A 252 -18.76 -17.34 -3.44
CA ALA A 252 -19.59 -18.21 -4.27
C ALA A 252 -19.75 -17.65 -5.67
N LYS A 253 -20.00 -18.56 -6.63
CA LYS A 253 -20.34 -18.27 -8.04
C LYS A 253 -21.49 -19.16 -8.47
N ILE A 254 -22.40 -18.64 -9.30
CA ILE A 254 -23.50 -19.39 -9.91
C ILE A 254 -23.19 -19.52 -11.42
N VAL A 255 -23.04 -20.76 -11.89
CA VAL A 255 -22.79 -21.06 -13.31
C VAL A 255 -23.53 -22.36 -13.68
N GLY A 256 -24.24 -22.36 -14.80
CA GLY A 256 -24.86 -23.56 -15.37
C GLY A 256 -25.95 -24.21 -14.47
N GLY A 257 -26.59 -23.44 -13.58
CA GLY A 257 -27.62 -23.96 -12.65
C GLY A 257 -27.06 -24.57 -11.35
N ASP A 258 -25.76 -24.52 -11.17
CA ASP A 258 -25.08 -24.90 -9.93
C ASP A 258 -24.47 -23.68 -9.25
N MET A 259 -24.47 -23.68 -7.90
CA MET A 259 -23.73 -22.73 -7.10
C MET A 259 -22.50 -23.43 -6.50
N TYR A 260 -21.35 -22.81 -6.68
CA TYR A 260 -20.07 -23.28 -6.17
C TYR A 260 -19.63 -22.37 -5.03
N ILE A 261 -19.28 -22.94 -3.87
CA ILE A 261 -19.02 -22.19 -2.65
C ILE A 261 -17.75 -22.70 -1.99
N THR A 262 -16.86 -21.76 -1.61
CA THR A 262 -15.72 -22.03 -0.74
C THR A 262 -16.09 -21.78 0.71
N TYR A 263 -15.53 -22.60 1.59
CA TYR A 263 -15.77 -22.55 3.03
C TYR A 263 -14.47 -22.58 3.82
N ALA A 264 -14.49 -21.95 4.99
CA ALA A 264 -13.40 -22.01 5.96
C ALA A 264 -13.95 -22.07 7.40
N SER A 265 -13.13 -22.47 8.36
CA SER A 265 -13.53 -22.62 9.79
C SER A 265 -13.71 -21.30 10.53
N SER A 266 -13.24 -20.19 9.97
CA SER A 266 -13.35 -18.83 10.49
C SER A 266 -13.41 -17.83 9.36
N GLU A 267 -13.57 -16.55 9.69
CA GLU A 267 -13.68 -15.44 8.73
C GLU A 267 -12.42 -15.28 7.87
N GLY A 268 -11.24 -15.63 8.37
CA GLY A 268 -9.95 -15.40 7.69
C GLY A 268 -9.57 -13.91 7.56
N PRO A 269 -8.45 -13.60 6.91
CA PRO A 269 -7.55 -14.46 6.12
C PRO A 269 -6.57 -15.30 6.96
N HIS A 270 -6.38 -15.01 8.23
CA HIS A 270 -5.57 -15.81 9.17
C HIS A 270 -6.46 -16.58 10.15
N SER A 271 -5.85 -17.42 11.01
CA SER A 271 -6.56 -18.21 12.04
C SER A 271 -7.61 -19.20 11.47
N VAL A 272 -7.36 -19.68 10.26
CA VAL A 272 -8.18 -20.69 9.60
C VAL A 272 -7.57 -22.07 9.83
N SER A 273 -8.39 -23.05 10.20
CA SER A 273 -7.91 -24.39 10.56
C SER A 273 -8.44 -25.52 9.68
N LYS A 274 -9.49 -25.33 8.94
CA LYS A 274 -10.07 -26.27 7.97
C LYS A 274 -11.04 -25.58 7.02
N GLY A 275 -11.37 -26.23 5.91
CA GLY A 275 -12.32 -25.74 4.93
C GLY A 275 -12.73 -26.79 3.92
N ALA A 276 -13.63 -26.39 3.03
CA ALA A 276 -14.16 -27.25 1.98
C ALA A 276 -14.61 -26.45 0.76
N VAL A 277 -14.84 -27.15 -0.35
CA VAL A 277 -15.48 -26.60 -1.55
C VAL A 277 -16.72 -27.44 -1.85
N TYR A 278 -17.86 -26.80 -1.97
CA TYR A 278 -19.13 -27.46 -2.26
C TYR A 278 -19.76 -26.93 -3.54
N LYS A 279 -20.41 -27.85 -4.23
CA LYS A 279 -21.33 -27.57 -5.33
C LYS A 279 -22.75 -27.83 -4.86
N TYR A 280 -23.63 -26.84 -5.02
CA TYR A 280 -25.07 -26.95 -4.75
C TYR A 280 -25.85 -26.87 -6.06
N ASN A 281 -26.53 -27.97 -6.42
CA ASN A 281 -27.44 -27.98 -7.56
C ASN A 281 -28.74 -27.26 -7.18
N ILE A 282 -29.00 -26.12 -7.79
CA ILE A 282 -30.08 -25.22 -7.42
C ILE A 282 -31.46 -25.85 -7.68
N ALA A 283 -31.63 -26.54 -8.83
CA ALA A 283 -32.89 -27.15 -9.19
C ALA A 283 -33.20 -28.40 -8.34
N GLY A 284 -32.21 -29.23 -8.07
CA GLY A 284 -32.34 -30.46 -7.32
C GLY A 284 -32.24 -30.29 -5.78
N GLY A 285 -31.77 -29.14 -5.31
CA GLY A 285 -31.53 -28.90 -3.87
C GLY A 285 -30.49 -29.83 -3.26
N THR A 286 -29.53 -30.32 -4.04
CA THR A 286 -28.56 -31.32 -3.60
C THR A 286 -27.15 -30.73 -3.49
N TRP A 287 -26.43 -31.13 -2.44
CA TRP A 287 -25.07 -30.75 -2.15
C TRP A 287 -24.05 -31.82 -2.55
N THR A 288 -22.96 -31.44 -3.19
CA THR A 288 -21.84 -32.30 -3.53
C THR A 288 -20.56 -31.69 -3.00
N ASN A 289 -19.82 -32.43 -2.18
CA ASN A 289 -18.48 -32.03 -1.77
C ASN A 289 -17.52 -32.26 -2.93
N ILE A 290 -16.87 -31.18 -3.39
CA ILE A 290 -15.88 -31.18 -4.47
C ILE A 290 -14.51 -30.68 -4.00
N THR A 291 -14.28 -30.71 -2.70
CA THR A 291 -13.00 -30.29 -2.11
C THR A 291 -11.84 -31.04 -2.81
N PRO A 292 -10.75 -30.35 -3.16
CA PRO A 292 -9.57 -30.97 -3.80
C PRO A 292 -9.00 -32.19 -3.05
N PHE A 293 -9.23 -32.26 -1.75
CA PHE A 293 -8.96 -33.44 -0.89
C PHE A 293 -10.25 -33.81 -0.20
N GLN A 294 -10.74 -35.04 -0.43
CA GLN A 294 -12.02 -35.49 0.13
C GLN A 294 -11.93 -35.98 1.57
N ASP A 295 -10.73 -36.08 2.13
CA ASP A 295 -10.53 -36.60 3.48
C ASP A 295 -10.29 -35.42 4.45
N GLU A 296 -11.31 -35.04 5.19
CA GLU A 296 -11.25 -34.00 6.22
C GLU A 296 -10.24 -34.33 7.34
N SER A 297 -9.85 -35.62 7.49
CA SER A 297 -8.83 -36.04 8.45
C SER A 297 -7.43 -35.85 7.93
N THR A 298 -7.29 -35.70 6.61
CA THR A 298 -6.00 -35.42 6.01
C THR A 298 -5.72 -33.92 6.01
N THR A 299 -5.13 -33.46 7.07
CA THR A 299 -4.17 -32.36 7.00
C THR A 299 -2.99 -32.73 6.12
N ALA A 300 -3.10 -33.79 5.32
CA ALA A 300 -2.04 -34.29 4.47
C ALA A 300 -1.72 -33.21 3.45
N ARG A 301 -0.56 -32.68 3.62
CA ARG A 301 0.10 -31.89 2.62
C ARG A 301 0.31 -32.74 1.40
N MET A 302 0.10 -32.19 0.28
CA MET A 302 0.38 -32.80 -0.96
C MET A 302 1.84 -33.24 -1.07
N GLY A 303 2.16 -34.45 -0.62
CA GLY A 303 3.40 -35.15 -0.92
C GLY A 303 4.68 -34.66 -0.22
N ASP A 304 4.64 -33.74 0.73
CA ASP A 304 5.85 -33.28 1.43
C ASP A 304 6.16 -34.04 2.73
N GLY A 305 5.30 -34.97 3.14
CA GLY A 305 5.49 -35.79 4.34
C GLY A 305 5.40 -35.08 5.67
N SER A 306 5.09 -33.78 5.70
CA SER A 306 4.97 -33.02 6.93
C SER A 306 3.51 -32.95 7.41
N GLN A 307 3.31 -33.16 8.69
CA GLN A 307 2.01 -33.16 9.36
C GLN A 307 1.58 -31.75 9.80
N SER A 308 0.31 -31.44 9.64
CA SER A 308 -0.38 -30.36 10.35
C SER A 308 -0.37 -28.95 9.75
N ALA A 309 -0.78 -28.73 8.51
CA ALA A 309 -1.36 -27.46 8.20
C ALA A 309 -2.79 -27.62 7.79
N SER A 310 -3.63 -27.23 8.66
CA SER A 310 -5.02 -27.02 8.37
C SER A 310 -5.18 -25.68 7.65
N HIS A 311 -6.04 -25.63 6.66
CA HIS A 311 -6.30 -24.48 5.83
C HIS A 311 -7.77 -24.42 5.43
N GLY A 312 -8.27 -23.21 5.08
CA GLY A 312 -9.59 -23.04 4.46
C GLY A 312 -9.47 -22.90 2.95
N PHE A 313 -10.60 -22.63 2.31
CA PHE A 313 -10.67 -22.22 0.92
C PHE A 313 -11.26 -20.81 0.83
N GLY A 314 -10.62 -19.94 0.08
CA GLY A 314 -10.98 -18.54 -0.09
C GLY A 314 -11.54 -18.25 -1.48
N GLY A 315 -10.66 -18.15 -2.46
CA GLY A 315 -11.04 -17.80 -3.84
C GLY A 315 -11.69 -18.94 -4.60
N ILE A 316 -12.63 -18.58 -5.49
CA ILE A 316 -13.22 -19.49 -6.47
C ILE A 316 -13.52 -18.76 -7.77
N ALA A 317 -13.10 -19.33 -8.87
CA ALA A 317 -13.44 -18.90 -10.22
C ALA A 317 -13.96 -20.08 -11.04
N ILE A 318 -14.96 -19.82 -11.85
CA ILE A 318 -15.54 -20.79 -12.80
C ILE A 318 -15.48 -20.14 -14.17
N ASP A 319 -15.01 -20.87 -15.17
CA ASP A 319 -15.09 -20.41 -16.56
C ASP A 319 -16.57 -20.26 -16.96
N PRO A 320 -17.03 -19.07 -17.32
CA PRO A 320 -18.43 -18.88 -17.67
C PRO A 320 -18.85 -19.65 -18.93
N SER A 321 -17.89 -20.05 -19.77
CA SER A 321 -18.13 -20.82 -20.98
C SER A 321 -18.05 -22.36 -20.77
N ASP A 322 -17.38 -22.79 -19.68
CA ASP A 322 -17.23 -24.21 -19.33
C ASP A 322 -17.25 -24.39 -17.79
N SER A 323 -18.41 -24.72 -17.25
CA SER A 323 -18.59 -24.95 -15.81
C SER A 323 -17.77 -26.11 -15.23
N LYS A 324 -17.08 -26.89 -16.06
CA LYS A 324 -16.15 -27.93 -15.64
C LYS A 324 -14.76 -27.38 -15.32
N HIS A 325 -14.42 -26.21 -15.86
CA HIS A 325 -13.17 -25.53 -15.59
C HIS A 325 -13.32 -24.65 -14.35
N ILE A 326 -12.75 -25.10 -13.26
CA ILE A 326 -12.86 -24.49 -11.93
C ILE A 326 -11.46 -24.23 -11.38
N VAL A 327 -11.26 -23.04 -10.81
CA VAL A 327 -10.05 -22.70 -10.04
C VAL A 327 -10.43 -22.34 -8.62
N VAL A 328 -9.77 -22.92 -7.62
CA VAL A 328 -9.95 -22.58 -6.21
C VAL A 328 -8.60 -22.34 -5.54
N THR A 329 -8.60 -21.51 -4.51
CA THR A 329 -7.42 -21.22 -3.71
C THR A 329 -7.64 -21.64 -2.27
N THR A 330 -6.57 -22.11 -1.63
CA THR A 330 -6.57 -22.23 -0.17
C THR A 330 -6.47 -20.86 0.48
N LEU A 331 -6.71 -20.83 1.77
CA LEU A 331 -6.57 -19.64 2.61
C LEU A 331 -5.85 -20.02 3.90
N CYS A 332 -4.80 -19.27 4.26
CA CYS A 332 -4.03 -19.48 5.49
C CYS A 332 -3.22 -20.81 5.53
N TYR A 333 -2.71 -21.25 4.40
CA TYR A 333 -1.93 -22.49 4.32
C TYR A 333 -0.46 -22.26 4.66
N TYR A 334 -0.16 -21.97 5.93
CA TYR A 334 1.21 -21.67 6.38
C TYR A 334 2.09 -22.91 6.64
N GLY A 335 1.50 -24.07 6.86
CA GLY A 335 2.27 -25.27 7.14
C GLY A 335 2.73 -26.01 5.88
N GLY A 336 2.31 -25.60 4.71
CA GLY A 336 2.76 -26.17 3.46
C GLY A 336 3.91 -25.38 2.86
N ARG A 337 4.84 -26.09 2.23
CA ARG A 337 5.97 -25.47 1.55
C ARG A 337 5.79 -25.53 0.06
N HIS A 338 6.17 -24.45 -0.61
CA HIS A 338 6.42 -24.46 -2.03
C HIS A 338 7.92 -24.63 -2.23
N LEU A 339 8.31 -25.54 -3.11
CA LEU A 339 9.68 -25.59 -3.60
C LEU A 339 9.79 -24.59 -4.76
N TYR A 340 10.60 -23.58 -4.56
CA TYR A 340 10.96 -22.68 -5.65
C TYR A 340 11.96 -23.35 -6.58
N LYS A 341 11.99 -22.89 -7.81
CA LYS A 341 12.88 -23.40 -8.85
C LYS A 341 14.37 -23.34 -8.50
N ASP A 342 14.75 -22.51 -7.57
CA ASP A 342 16.11 -22.37 -7.03
C ASP A 342 16.38 -23.27 -5.81
N GLY A 343 15.45 -24.17 -5.49
CA GLY A 343 15.59 -25.11 -4.37
C GLY A 343 15.26 -24.51 -3.01
N LYS A 344 14.76 -23.28 -2.94
CA LYS A 344 14.33 -22.67 -1.67
C LYS A 344 12.92 -23.06 -1.32
N ASP A 345 12.72 -23.45 -0.06
CA ASP A 345 11.39 -23.67 0.48
C ASP A 345 10.68 -22.35 0.76
N ASN A 346 9.43 -22.27 0.40
CA ASN A 346 8.58 -21.13 0.75
C ASN A 346 7.19 -21.61 1.19
N TYR A 347 6.58 -20.83 2.06
CA TYR A 347 5.23 -21.08 2.55
C TYR A 347 4.22 -20.32 1.69
N GLY A 348 3.01 -20.89 1.49
CA GLY A 348 1.97 -20.19 0.76
C GLY A 348 0.74 -21.01 0.48
N ASP A 349 -0.29 -20.29 0.07
CA ASP A 349 -1.55 -20.88 -0.36
C ASP A 349 -1.41 -21.68 -1.65
N ARG A 350 -2.30 -22.64 -1.82
CA ARG A 350 -2.38 -23.53 -2.99
C ARG A 350 -3.43 -23.02 -3.95
N ILE A 351 -3.17 -23.24 -5.23
CA ILE A 351 -4.12 -23.03 -6.32
C ILE A 351 -4.42 -24.39 -6.93
N TYR A 352 -5.70 -24.73 -7.01
CA TYR A 352 -6.16 -26.00 -7.60
C TYR A 352 -6.99 -25.73 -8.84
N VAL A 353 -6.82 -26.56 -9.86
CA VAL A 353 -7.55 -26.48 -11.13
C VAL A 353 -8.26 -27.80 -11.37
N SER A 354 -9.55 -27.75 -11.63
CA SER A 354 -10.35 -28.86 -12.15
C SER A 354 -10.76 -28.59 -13.58
N LYS A 355 -10.81 -29.66 -14.40
CA LYS A 355 -11.33 -29.65 -15.79
C LYS A 355 -12.52 -30.57 -15.97
N ASP A 356 -13.06 -31.11 -14.88
CA ASP A 356 -14.14 -32.09 -14.86
C ASP A 356 -15.23 -31.78 -13.81
N GLY A 357 -15.38 -30.49 -13.48
CA GLY A 357 -16.43 -30.03 -12.57
C GLY A 357 -16.17 -30.32 -11.11
N GLY A 358 -14.91 -30.46 -10.69
CA GLY A 358 -14.49 -30.72 -9.34
C GLY A 358 -14.38 -32.21 -8.99
N SER A 359 -14.46 -33.12 -9.98
CA SER A 359 -14.26 -34.55 -9.76
C SER A 359 -12.81 -34.91 -9.53
N THR A 360 -11.90 -34.24 -10.25
CA THR A 360 -10.44 -34.33 -10.05
C THR A 360 -9.79 -32.95 -10.06
N TRP A 361 -8.63 -32.85 -9.41
CA TRP A 361 -7.90 -31.59 -9.26
C TRP A 361 -6.42 -31.72 -9.59
N THR A 362 -5.85 -30.70 -10.17
CA THR A 362 -4.41 -30.54 -10.40
C THR A 362 -3.91 -29.26 -9.76
N HIS A 363 -2.58 -29.16 -9.56
CA HIS A 363 -1.97 -27.96 -9.02
C HIS A 363 -1.82 -26.86 -10.07
N GLY A 364 -2.42 -25.72 -9.83
CA GLY A 364 -2.23 -24.51 -10.62
C GLY A 364 -0.91 -23.79 -10.38
N GLN A 365 0.03 -24.38 -9.63
CA GLN A 365 1.33 -23.80 -9.29
C GLN A 365 2.50 -24.72 -9.60
N GLY A 366 2.26 -25.96 -10.08
CA GLY A 366 3.33 -26.93 -10.40
C GLY A 366 4.09 -27.44 -9.17
N TYR A 367 3.38 -27.83 -8.15
CA TYR A 367 3.87 -28.18 -6.82
C TYR A 367 5.14 -29.07 -6.79
N ASN A 368 5.17 -30.17 -7.53
CA ASN A 368 6.32 -31.09 -7.57
C ASN A 368 7.45 -30.60 -8.51
N ASP A 369 7.15 -29.67 -9.39
CA ASP A 369 8.11 -29.13 -10.38
C ASP A 369 8.67 -27.78 -9.95
N GLY A 370 8.32 -27.31 -8.72
CA GLY A 370 8.63 -25.99 -8.20
C GLY A 370 7.60 -24.93 -8.62
N VAL A 371 7.44 -23.91 -7.79
CA VAL A 371 6.58 -22.77 -8.13
C VAL A 371 7.30 -21.89 -9.15
N ASN A 372 6.65 -21.61 -10.25
CA ASN A 372 7.21 -20.78 -11.32
C ASN A 372 6.70 -19.36 -11.18
N VAL A 373 7.49 -18.49 -10.53
CA VAL A 373 7.16 -17.09 -10.26
C VAL A 373 8.12 -16.18 -11.00
N ASP A 374 7.57 -15.18 -11.68
CA ASP A 374 8.30 -14.06 -12.26
C ASP A 374 8.04 -12.81 -11.41
N ALA A 375 9.10 -12.24 -10.85
CA ALA A 375 9.04 -11.00 -10.06
C ALA A 375 8.60 -9.78 -10.90
N ASN A 376 8.60 -9.88 -12.22
CA ASN A 376 8.13 -8.85 -13.15
C ASN A 376 8.73 -7.46 -12.89
N GLY A 377 10.01 -7.42 -12.51
CA GLY A 377 10.73 -6.18 -12.20
C GLY A 377 10.56 -5.66 -10.78
N THR A 378 9.82 -6.35 -9.91
CA THR A 378 9.69 -5.98 -8.51
C THR A 378 10.76 -6.68 -7.67
N ALA A 379 11.75 -5.92 -7.23
CA ALA A 379 12.97 -6.48 -6.65
C ALA A 379 12.77 -7.23 -5.33
N TRP A 380 11.79 -6.85 -4.53
CA TRP A 380 11.58 -7.39 -3.18
C TRP A 380 10.71 -8.65 -3.13
N ILE A 381 9.93 -8.95 -4.18
CA ILE A 381 8.96 -10.07 -4.15
C ILE A 381 9.62 -11.44 -4.25
N SER A 382 10.85 -11.51 -4.77
CA SER A 382 11.58 -12.76 -4.91
C SER A 382 11.69 -13.48 -3.55
N GLY A 383 11.31 -14.76 -3.52
CA GLY A 383 11.29 -15.56 -2.30
C GLY A 383 10.04 -15.38 -1.41
N ASN A 384 9.08 -14.52 -1.78
CA ASN A 384 7.81 -14.40 -1.07
C ASN A 384 6.72 -15.26 -1.71
N ALA A 385 5.95 -15.97 -0.90
CA ALA A 385 4.88 -16.84 -1.36
C ALA A 385 3.58 -16.06 -1.66
N ILE A 386 2.72 -16.63 -2.51
CA ILE A 386 1.31 -16.27 -2.56
C ILE A 386 0.69 -16.72 -1.23
N HIS A 387 0.16 -15.81 -0.45
CA HIS A 387 -0.50 -16.10 0.82
C HIS A 387 -1.75 -15.24 0.99
N TRP A 388 -2.71 -15.70 1.80
CA TRP A 388 -4.01 -15.08 1.92
C TRP A 388 -4.74 -14.97 0.56
N ALA A 389 -4.65 -16.03 -0.25
CA ALA A 389 -5.23 -16.06 -1.60
C ALA A 389 -6.76 -16.11 -1.55
N GLY A 390 -7.36 -15.02 -1.07
CA GLY A 390 -8.81 -14.91 -0.81
C GLY A 390 -9.66 -14.72 -2.05
N SER A 391 -9.06 -14.36 -3.20
CA SER A 391 -9.76 -14.15 -4.46
C SER A 391 -8.96 -14.69 -5.63
N VAL A 392 -9.64 -15.34 -6.55
CA VAL A 392 -9.11 -15.76 -7.86
C VAL A 392 -10.17 -15.49 -8.90
N GLU A 393 -9.76 -15.02 -10.08
CA GLU A 393 -10.64 -14.79 -11.23
C GLU A 393 -10.00 -15.36 -12.49
N ILE A 394 -10.83 -16.01 -13.34
CA ILE A 394 -10.51 -16.34 -14.71
C ILE A 394 -11.00 -15.19 -15.59
N ASN A 395 -10.18 -14.74 -16.55
CA ASN A 395 -10.62 -13.72 -17.50
C ASN A 395 -11.80 -14.25 -18.34
N PRO A 396 -13.00 -13.64 -18.29
CA PRO A 396 -14.16 -14.14 -19.00
C PRO A 396 -14.05 -14.08 -20.54
N PHE A 397 -13.04 -13.36 -21.05
CA PHE A 397 -12.75 -13.24 -22.50
C PHE A 397 -11.54 -14.09 -22.92
N ASN A 398 -10.77 -14.63 -21.96
CA ASN A 398 -9.63 -15.50 -22.18
C ASN A 398 -9.51 -16.51 -21.02
N ASN A 399 -10.13 -17.65 -21.12
CA ASN A 399 -10.23 -18.66 -20.06
C ASN A 399 -8.89 -19.31 -19.65
N LYS A 400 -7.80 -18.97 -20.31
CA LYS A 400 -6.45 -19.36 -19.90
C LYS A 400 -5.84 -18.37 -18.90
N GLU A 401 -6.21 -17.11 -19.01
CA GLU A 401 -5.70 -16.07 -18.14
C GLU A 401 -6.40 -16.11 -16.78
N ALA A 402 -5.61 -16.12 -15.71
CA ALA A 402 -6.12 -16.06 -14.34
C ALA A 402 -5.32 -15.09 -13.47
N TRP A 403 -6.03 -14.50 -12.52
CA TRP A 403 -5.49 -13.55 -11.54
C TRP A 403 -5.77 -14.05 -10.13
N VAL A 404 -4.80 -13.96 -9.23
CA VAL A 404 -4.93 -14.35 -7.83
C VAL A 404 -4.43 -13.23 -6.93
N THR A 405 -5.14 -12.97 -5.84
CA THR A 405 -4.76 -12.00 -4.83
C THR A 405 -3.85 -12.60 -3.77
N SER A 406 -3.09 -11.75 -3.10
CA SER A 406 -2.17 -12.14 -2.03
C SER A 406 -2.04 -11.01 -1.00
N GLY A 407 -1.56 -11.36 0.20
CA GLY A 407 -1.09 -10.39 1.18
C GLY A 407 0.09 -9.53 0.71
N ASN A 408 0.72 -9.90 -0.40
CA ASN A 408 1.80 -9.13 -1.02
C ASN A 408 1.33 -8.25 -2.19
N GLY A 409 0.13 -8.50 -2.74
CA GLY A 409 -0.36 -7.86 -3.95
C GLY A 409 -1.13 -8.81 -4.86
N VAL A 410 -0.90 -8.76 -6.18
CA VAL A 410 -1.61 -9.53 -7.20
C VAL A 410 -0.64 -10.30 -8.08
N PHE A 411 -1.00 -11.55 -8.38
CA PHE A 411 -0.28 -12.39 -9.35
C PHE A 411 -1.19 -12.73 -10.53
N GLN A 412 -0.61 -12.82 -11.71
CA GLN A 412 -1.31 -13.13 -12.96
C GLN A 412 -0.58 -14.24 -13.71
N THR A 413 -1.34 -15.16 -14.34
CA THR A 413 -0.81 -16.13 -15.30
C THR A 413 -1.51 -16.00 -16.64
N ASP A 414 -0.76 -16.18 -17.74
CA ASP A 414 -1.30 -16.18 -19.10
C ASP A 414 -1.93 -17.54 -19.46
N ASP A 415 -1.61 -18.62 -18.72
CA ASP A 415 -2.18 -19.94 -18.95
C ASP A 415 -2.26 -20.77 -17.66
N ILE A 416 -3.41 -20.67 -16.98
CA ILE A 416 -3.73 -21.46 -15.78
C ILE A 416 -3.86 -22.97 -16.09
N THR A 417 -4.05 -23.35 -17.36
CA THR A 417 -4.21 -24.73 -17.80
C THR A 417 -2.89 -25.42 -18.12
N ALA A 418 -1.79 -24.68 -18.09
CA ALA A 418 -0.44 -25.23 -18.27
C ALA A 418 -0.09 -26.23 -17.16
N LYS A 419 0.79 -27.20 -17.45
CA LYS A 419 1.27 -28.16 -16.44
C LYS A 419 1.94 -27.46 -15.26
N VAL A 420 2.70 -26.40 -15.54
CA VAL A 420 3.35 -25.53 -14.55
C VAL A 420 3.10 -24.09 -15.00
N PRO A 421 2.01 -23.45 -14.53
CA PRO A 421 1.72 -22.06 -14.86
C PRO A 421 2.84 -21.11 -14.39
N LEU A 422 3.16 -20.11 -15.21
CA LEU A 422 4.03 -19.01 -14.78
C LEU A 422 3.17 -17.94 -14.14
N TRP A 423 3.41 -17.68 -12.85
CA TRP A 423 2.76 -16.59 -12.12
C TRP A 423 3.66 -15.36 -12.11
N LYS A 424 3.19 -14.28 -12.70
CA LYS A 424 3.85 -12.98 -12.73
C LYS A 424 3.32 -12.13 -11.60
N PHE A 425 4.19 -11.50 -10.82
CA PHE A 425 3.78 -10.49 -9.86
C PHE A 425 3.32 -9.24 -10.60
N GLN A 426 2.05 -8.94 -10.57
CA GLN A 426 1.42 -7.93 -11.42
C GLN A 426 0.81 -6.81 -10.56
N SER A 427 1.62 -6.22 -9.65
CA SER A 427 1.17 -5.22 -8.68
C SER A 427 1.67 -3.81 -8.95
N ARG A 428 2.33 -3.58 -10.09
CA ARG A 428 2.81 -2.24 -10.44
C ARG A 428 1.68 -1.21 -10.38
N GLY A 429 1.87 -0.14 -9.59
CA GLY A 429 0.89 0.92 -9.37
C GLY A 429 -0.05 0.68 -8.18
N ILE A 430 -0.09 -0.53 -7.61
CA ILE A 430 -0.61 -0.72 -6.24
C ILE A 430 0.52 -0.35 -5.29
N GLU A 431 0.24 0.59 -4.39
CA GLU A 431 1.19 1.04 -3.39
C GLU A 431 0.47 1.04 -2.04
N GLU A 432 0.55 -0.07 -1.33
CA GLU A 432 -0.18 -0.27 -0.07
C GLU A 432 0.78 -0.48 1.11
N THR A 433 1.89 0.21 1.10
CA THR A 433 2.85 0.18 2.21
C THR A 433 2.45 1.11 3.34
N VAL A 434 2.99 0.83 4.53
CA VAL A 434 2.84 1.60 5.78
C VAL A 434 4.11 2.41 6.05
N PRO A 435 4.25 3.65 5.54
CA PRO A 435 5.44 4.45 5.76
C PRO A 435 5.52 4.93 7.22
N LEU A 436 6.59 4.58 7.92
CA LEU A 436 6.80 4.89 9.34
C LEU A 436 7.82 6.01 9.55
N ASP A 437 8.87 6.05 8.72
CA ASP A 437 9.89 7.10 8.78
C ASP A 437 10.57 7.32 7.43
N ILE A 438 11.19 8.50 7.24
CA ILE A 438 11.83 8.88 5.98
C ILE A 438 12.98 9.85 6.21
N VAL A 439 14.05 9.67 5.45
CA VAL A 439 15.15 10.63 5.37
C VAL A 439 15.51 10.89 3.91
N SER A 440 15.33 12.13 3.43
CA SER A 440 15.91 12.59 2.16
C SER A 440 17.34 13.07 2.43
N VAL A 441 18.32 12.29 2.02
CA VAL A 441 19.75 12.59 2.28
C VAL A 441 20.22 13.67 1.32
N PRO A 442 20.78 14.81 1.80
CA PRO A 442 21.37 15.80 0.92
C PRO A 442 22.52 15.20 0.08
N GLY A 443 22.39 15.23 -1.27
CA GLY A 443 23.35 14.61 -2.19
C GLY A 443 23.37 13.08 -2.12
N GLY A 444 22.31 12.45 -1.63
CA GLY A 444 22.22 11.01 -1.43
C GLY A 444 20.83 10.43 -1.68
N PRO A 445 20.57 9.17 -1.23
CA PRO A 445 19.31 8.47 -1.46
C PRO A 445 18.15 9.03 -0.62
N LEU A 446 16.94 8.62 -1.00
CA LEU A 446 15.76 8.64 -0.12
C LEU A 446 15.76 7.33 0.65
N VAL A 447 15.85 7.39 1.99
CA VAL A 447 15.86 6.21 2.87
C VAL A 447 14.52 6.13 3.59
N THR A 448 13.88 4.96 3.53
CA THR A 448 12.54 4.75 4.09
C THR A 448 12.55 3.67 5.18
N ALA A 449 11.64 3.80 6.14
CA ALA A 449 11.23 2.77 7.07
C ALA A 449 9.75 2.44 6.83
N ILE A 450 9.46 1.17 6.62
CA ILE A 450 8.14 0.69 6.21
C ILE A 450 7.72 -0.46 7.13
N GLY A 451 6.45 -0.46 7.56
CA GLY A 451 5.82 -1.58 8.25
C GLY A 451 5.75 -2.82 7.35
N ASP A 452 5.93 -3.99 7.91
CA ASP A 452 5.88 -5.31 7.28
C ASP A 452 6.94 -5.59 6.22
N TYR A 453 7.47 -4.56 5.57
CA TYR A 453 8.39 -4.68 4.43
C TYR A 453 9.73 -3.98 4.64
N ASP A 454 10.08 -3.60 5.87
CA ASP A 454 11.39 -3.03 6.26
C ASP A 454 11.64 -1.60 5.73
N GLY A 455 11.69 -1.42 4.42
CA GLY A 455 12.05 -0.17 3.74
C GLY A 455 13.21 -0.37 2.78
N ALA A 456 13.62 0.73 2.15
CA ALA A 456 14.64 0.72 1.12
C ALA A 456 15.42 2.05 1.06
N ALA A 457 16.56 2.04 0.37
CA ALA A 457 17.34 3.23 0.03
C ALA A 457 17.21 3.50 -1.49
N TYR A 458 16.35 4.44 -1.85
CA TYR A 458 16.03 4.76 -3.24
C TYR A 458 17.06 5.73 -3.83
N THR A 459 17.66 5.33 -4.90
CA THR A 459 18.44 6.21 -5.80
C THR A 459 17.59 6.70 -6.97
N ASP A 460 16.53 5.97 -7.30
CA ASP A 460 15.48 6.37 -8.22
C ASP A 460 14.12 5.95 -7.63
N ILE A 461 13.28 6.92 -7.32
CA ILE A 461 11.97 6.68 -6.72
C ILE A 461 10.95 6.06 -7.69
N ASN A 462 11.25 6.05 -8.99
CA ASN A 462 10.41 5.45 -10.04
C ASN A 462 10.76 3.99 -10.32
N GLU A 463 11.79 3.45 -9.66
CA GLU A 463 12.23 2.06 -9.83
C GLU A 463 11.99 1.25 -8.56
N SER A 464 11.54 0.00 -8.74
CA SER A 464 11.44 -0.91 -7.62
C SER A 464 12.82 -1.20 -7.05
N THR A 465 13.00 -0.90 -5.76
CA THR A 465 14.30 -0.98 -5.08
C THR A 465 14.29 -2.17 -4.12
N PRO A 466 15.38 -2.94 -4.01
CA PRO A 466 15.51 -3.99 -3.01
C PRO A 466 15.32 -3.44 -1.59
N ARG A 467 14.66 -4.22 -0.73
CA ARG A 467 14.56 -3.90 0.68
C ARG A 467 15.93 -3.82 1.34
N HIS A 468 16.01 -3.15 2.48
CA HIS A 468 17.22 -3.20 3.31
C HIS A 468 17.67 -4.64 3.58
N SER A 469 18.96 -4.90 3.52
CA SER A 469 19.53 -6.23 3.76
C SER A 469 20.59 -6.16 4.88
N PRO A 470 20.51 -7.01 5.92
CA PRO A 470 19.49 -8.01 6.20
C PRO A 470 18.10 -7.42 6.49
N THR A 471 17.04 -8.13 6.14
CA THR A 471 15.67 -7.64 6.32
C THR A 471 15.20 -7.75 7.77
N ILE A 472 14.41 -6.76 8.20
CA ILE A 472 13.54 -6.79 9.37
C ILE A 472 12.10 -6.81 8.83
N GLY A 473 11.14 -7.43 9.51
CA GLY A 473 9.74 -7.39 9.07
C GLY A 473 9.23 -5.95 9.03
N THR A 474 9.33 -5.25 10.15
CA THR A 474 8.97 -3.83 10.29
C THR A 474 10.16 -3.05 10.81
N THR A 475 10.60 -2.04 10.07
CA THR A 475 11.52 -1.02 10.59
C THR A 475 10.69 0.14 11.13
N ASN A 476 10.78 0.38 12.44
CA ASN A 476 9.93 1.37 13.11
C ASN A 476 10.47 2.79 13.02
N SER A 477 11.79 2.95 12.96
CA SER A 477 12.42 4.26 13.00
C SER A 477 13.81 4.24 12.39
N LEU A 478 14.22 5.39 11.87
CA LEU A 478 15.54 5.68 11.35
C LEU A 478 16.22 6.73 12.22
N GLY A 479 17.46 6.49 12.63
CA GLY A 479 18.36 7.53 13.12
C GLY A 479 19.35 7.88 12.02
N TYR A 480 19.56 9.17 11.74
CA TYR A 480 20.49 9.65 10.70
C TYR A 480 21.51 10.61 11.27
N ALA A 481 22.79 10.38 10.94
CA ALA A 481 23.94 11.19 11.32
C ALA A 481 24.53 11.87 10.07
N PRO A 482 24.20 13.13 9.78
CA PRO A 482 24.59 13.79 8.53
C PRO A 482 26.09 13.99 8.37
N LEU A 483 26.83 14.23 9.48
CA LEU A 483 28.28 14.43 9.44
C LEU A 483 29.04 13.12 9.19
N ALA A 484 28.47 11.99 9.59
CA ALA A 484 29.09 10.67 9.40
C ALA A 484 28.50 9.89 8.21
N LYS A 485 27.43 10.40 7.57
CA LYS A 485 26.62 9.66 6.56
C LYS A 485 26.17 8.30 7.06
N ALA A 486 25.92 8.21 8.37
CA ALA A 486 25.57 6.97 9.04
C ALA A 486 24.07 6.91 9.38
N PHE A 487 23.55 5.70 9.38
CA PHE A 487 22.17 5.39 9.77
C PHE A 487 22.15 4.33 10.87
N VAL A 488 21.10 4.35 11.66
CA VAL A 488 20.71 3.24 12.52
C VAL A 488 19.22 2.97 12.29
N ARG A 489 18.82 1.69 12.26
CA ARG A 489 17.42 1.26 12.17
C ARG A 489 17.14 0.16 13.19
N THR A 490 15.90 0.08 13.64
CA THR A 490 15.46 -0.91 14.63
C THR A 490 14.14 -1.53 14.25
N GLY A 491 13.93 -2.74 14.70
CA GLY A 491 12.70 -3.48 14.54
C GLY A 491 12.76 -4.82 15.24
N GLN A 492 11.76 -5.67 14.98
CA GLN A 492 11.71 -7.03 15.53
C GLN A 492 11.88 -8.07 14.43
N VAL A 493 12.62 -9.12 14.76
CA VAL A 493 12.71 -10.34 13.96
C VAL A 493 12.16 -11.50 14.77
N THR A 494 11.25 -12.26 14.18
CA THR A 494 10.75 -13.50 14.78
C THR A 494 11.44 -14.68 14.11
N ASP A 495 12.19 -15.44 14.90
CA ASP A 495 12.84 -16.68 14.46
C ASP A 495 11.95 -17.87 14.75
N TYR A 496 11.53 -18.57 13.71
CA TYR A 496 10.72 -19.78 13.78
C TYR A 496 11.53 -21.07 13.64
N SER A 497 12.86 -21.01 13.60
CA SER A 497 13.74 -22.19 13.40
C SER A 497 13.58 -23.25 14.48
N THR A 498 13.13 -22.87 15.66
CA THR A 498 12.90 -23.76 16.81
C THR A 498 11.47 -24.31 16.89
N GLY A 499 10.60 -23.99 15.92
CA GLY A 499 9.18 -24.38 15.93
C GLY A 499 8.28 -23.51 16.80
N THR A 500 8.84 -22.73 17.73
CA THR A 500 8.14 -21.65 18.46
C THR A 500 8.79 -20.32 18.08
N GLY A 501 7.98 -19.36 17.61
CA GLY A 501 8.51 -18.05 17.24
C GLY A 501 9.19 -17.35 18.42
N ILE A 502 10.49 -17.11 18.31
CA ILE A 502 11.23 -16.28 19.28
C ILE A 502 11.39 -14.91 18.66
N THR A 503 10.72 -13.93 19.25
CA THR A 503 10.83 -12.53 18.79
C THR A 503 11.97 -11.83 19.54
N SER A 504 12.87 -11.22 18.80
CA SER A 504 13.98 -10.43 19.34
C SER A 504 14.06 -9.06 18.68
N MET A 505 14.42 -8.05 19.49
CA MET A 505 14.77 -6.74 18.94
C MET A 505 16.11 -6.82 18.21
N VAL A 506 16.20 -6.17 17.08
CA VAL A 506 17.42 -6.02 16.30
C VAL A 506 17.68 -4.55 15.98
N MET A 507 18.96 -4.19 15.99
CA MET A 507 19.44 -2.91 15.45
C MET A 507 20.47 -3.18 14.37
N TYR A 508 20.41 -2.38 13.31
CA TYR A 508 21.41 -2.38 12.26
C TYR A 508 21.96 -0.97 12.08
N ARG A 509 23.26 -0.88 11.82
CA ARG A 509 23.95 0.36 11.49
C ARG A 509 24.49 0.31 10.07
N SER A 510 24.39 1.41 9.37
CA SER A 510 25.04 1.70 8.09
C SER A 510 26.01 2.88 8.27
N ASP A 511 27.15 2.84 7.61
CA ASP A 511 28.13 3.91 7.57
C ASP A 511 28.36 4.41 6.12
N ASP A 512 27.43 4.08 5.20
CA ASP A 512 27.51 4.32 3.76
C ASP A 512 26.18 4.77 3.13
N ASN A 513 25.44 5.66 3.82
CA ASN A 513 24.14 6.16 3.38
C ASN A 513 23.10 5.05 3.11
N ALA A 514 22.99 4.09 4.02
CA ALA A 514 22.05 2.98 3.98
C ALA A 514 22.27 1.99 2.82
N SER A 515 23.45 2.00 2.18
CA SER A 515 23.78 1.03 1.11
C SER A 515 24.06 -0.36 1.67
N THR A 516 24.74 -0.46 2.81
CA THR A 516 25.01 -1.72 3.51
C THR A 516 24.70 -1.59 5.00
N TRP A 517 24.34 -2.70 5.63
CA TRP A 517 23.93 -2.72 7.03
C TRP A 517 24.66 -3.79 7.82
N LYS A 518 25.09 -3.44 9.03
CA LYS A 518 25.74 -4.35 9.99
C LYS A 518 24.87 -4.46 11.23
N LYS A 519 24.58 -5.67 11.67
CA LYS A 519 23.86 -5.91 12.93
C LYS A 519 24.71 -5.40 14.10
N LEU A 520 24.08 -4.66 15.00
CA LEU A 520 24.68 -4.27 16.26
C LEU A 520 24.46 -5.37 17.30
N GLU A 521 25.47 -5.67 18.05
CA GLU A 521 25.35 -6.52 19.24
C GLU A 521 24.81 -5.64 20.37
N THR A 522 23.51 -5.79 20.67
CA THR A 522 22.85 -5.00 21.72
C THR A 522 22.40 -5.86 22.86
N THR A 523 22.58 -5.34 24.08
CA THR A 523 22.09 -5.94 25.31
C THR A 523 20.73 -5.40 25.73
N LEU A 524 20.21 -4.38 25.06
CA LEU A 524 18.91 -3.81 25.37
C LEU A 524 17.81 -4.80 25.00
N MET A 525 17.13 -5.29 26.03
CA MET A 525 15.94 -6.11 25.89
C MET A 525 14.73 -5.20 25.82
N GLY A 526 13.99 -5.24 24.74
CA GLY A 526 12.80 -4.41 24.57
C GLY A 526 12.15 -4.59 23.21
N ALA A 527 10.96 -4.06 23.09
CA ALA A 527 10.23 -4.03 21.83
C ALA A 527 10.87 -3.00 20.87
N GLN A 528 10.35 -2.97 19.69
CA GLN A 528 10.51 -1.93 18.68
C GLN A 528 10.51 -0.53 19.37
N GLY A 529 10.69 0.52 18.65
CA GLY A 529 10.62 1.86 19.26
C GLY A 529 11.21 2.91 18.34
N THR A 530 11.47 4.09 18.92
CA THR A 530 12.02 5.21 18.18
C THR A 530 13.51 5.39 18.44
N LEU A 531 14.21 5.89 17.43
CA LEU A 531 15.65 6.13 17.46
C LEU A 531 15.97 7.61 17.20
N ALA A 532 17.05 8.08 17.83
CA ALA A 532 17.74 9.28 17.42
C ALA A 532 19.26 9.02 17.41
N MET A 533 19.98 9.62 16.45
CA MET A 533 21.43 9.45 16.30
C MET A 533 22.10 10.82 16.27
N SER A 534 23.17 11.03 17.05
CA SER A 534 23.92 12.30 17.02
C SER A 534 24.45 12.61 15.61
N ALA A 535 24.66 13.89 15.31
CA ALA A 535 25.12 14.33 14.00
C ALA A 535 26.39 13.62 13.51
N ASP A 536 27.30 13.27 14.44
CA ASP A 536 28.55 12.54 14.15
C ASP A 536 28.44 11.02 14.25
N GLY A 537 27.24 10.49 14.54
CA GLY A 537 26.94 9.06 14.61
C GLY A 537 27.52 8.29 15.77
N LYS A 538 28.02 8.97 16.81
CA LYS A 538 28.64 8.30 17.98
C LYS A 538 27.64 7.98 19.09
N VAL A 539 26.54 8.72 19.19
CA VAL A 539 25.50 8.51 20.21
C VAL A 539 24.23 7.99 19.54
N ILE A 540 23.64 6.97 20.12
CA ILE A 540 22.31 6.48 19.74
C ILE A 540 21.42 6.58 20.98
N LEU A 541 20.26 7.22 20.83
CA LEU A 541 19.19 7.23 21.80
C LEU A 541 18.08 6.28 21.30
N HIS A 542 17.58 5.44 22.20
CA HIS A 542 16.50 4.50 21.90
C HIS A 542 15.41 4.60 22.96
N ARG A 543 14.17 4.78 22.51
CA ARG A 543 12.98 4.62 23.34
C ARG A 543 12.25 3.37 22.89
N PRO A 544 12.19 2.30 23.71
CA PRO A 544 11.38 1.11 23.42
C PRO A 544 9.89 1.46 23.31
N ASP A 545 9.15 0.71 22.51
CA ASP A 545 7.70 0.81 22.45
C ASP A 545 7.07 0.59 23.84
N ASN A 546 5.98 1.30 24.07
CA ASN A 546 5.23 1.28 25.34
C ASN A 546 6.07 1.67 26.57
N SER A 547 7.16 2.40 26.37
CA SER A 547 8.01 2.92 27.44
C SER A 547 8.16 4.43 27.36
N SER A 548 8.08 5.10 28.52
CA SER A 548 8.48 6.51 28.66
C SER A 548 10.00 6.65 28.84
N ASP A 549 10.70 5.56 29.16
CA ASP A 549 12.14 5.57 29.37
C ASP A 549 12.90 5.64 28.06
N VAL A 550 13.97 6.41 28.07
CA VAL A 550 14.92 6.52 26.96
C VAL A 550 16.27 6.00 27.42
N TYR A 551 16.94 5.27 26.56
CA TYR A 551 18.26 4.72 26.79
C TYR A 551 19.27 5.28 25.80
N ARG A 552 20.50 5.43 26.26
CA ARG A 552 21.63 6.01 25.53
C ARG A 552 22.79 5.03 25.44
N THR A 553 23.38 4.93 24.25
CA THR A 553 24.64 4.22 24.04
C THR A 553 25.67 5.10 23.32
N THR A 554 26.96 4.86 23.61
CA THR A 554 28.11 5.49 22.92
C THR A 554 29.10 4.45 22.37
N ASP A 555 28.74 3.18 22.47
CA ASP A 555 29.55 2.03 22.06
C ASP A 555 28.84 1.11 21.07
N ASN A 556 27.94 1.67 20.25
CA ASN A 556 27.12 0.96 19.25
C ASN A 556 26.22 -0.12 19.88
N GLY A 557 25.62 0.17 21.03
CA GLY A 557 24.60 -0.70 21.63
C GLY A 557 25.14 -1.80 22.53
N LYS A 558 26.46 -1.87 22.79
CA LYS A 558 27.03 -2.86 23.71
C LYS A 558 26.59 -2.59 25.15
N THR A 559 26.59 -1.31 25.54
CA THR A 559 26.09 -0.87 26.84
C THR A 559 25.10 0.27 26.70
N TRP A 560 24.12 0.29 27.61
CA TRP A 560 23.05 1.28 27.63
C TRP A 560 22.94 1.90 29.03
N SER A 561 22.74 3.20 29.07
CA SER A 561 22.44 3.95 30.29
C SER A 561 21.08 4.62 30.14
N LYS A 562 20.31 4.69 31.22
CA LYS A 562 19.04 5.41 31.23
C LYS A 562 19.31 6.94 31.15
N VAL A 563 18.58 7.60 30.26
CA VAL A 563 18.61 9.06 30.11
C VAL A 563 17.82 9.70 31.26
N THR A 564 18.33 10.79 31.82
CA THR A 564 17.67 11.51 32.90
C THR A 564 16.95 12.79 32.41
N GLY A 565 16.03 13.34 33.22
CA GLY A 565 15.25 14.52 32.85
C GLY A 565 14.11 14.23 31.87
N MET A 566 13.78 12.95 31.68
CA MET A 566 12.71 12.50 30.80
C MET A 566 11.42 12.15 31.55
N ASP A 567 11.33 12.43 32.85
CA ASP A 567 10.15 12.10 33.63
C ASP A 567 8.91 12.85 33.13
N GLY A 568 7.78 12.14 33.10
CA GLY A 568 6.50 12.70 32.63
C GLY A 568 6.36 12.87 31.10
N GLN A 569 7.28 12.31 30.33
CA GLN A 569 7.19 12.36 28.86
C GLN A 569 6.20 11.33 28.32
N SER A 570 5.54 11.70 27.24
CA SER A 570 4.73 10.76 26.47
C SER A 570 5.59 9.66 25.86
N GLN A 571 5.10 8.43 25.87
CA GLN A 571 5.69 7.33 25.09
C GLN A 571 5.74 7.61 23.56
N TYR A 572 4.98 8.58 23.06
CA TYR A 572 4.93 8.97 21.65
C TYR A 572 5.85 10.14 21.30
N ALA A 573 6.43 10.84 22.31
CA ALA A 573 7.31 11.96 22.03
C ALA A 573 8.61 11.50 21.35
N ARG A 574 8.96 12.12 20.23
CA ARG A 574 10.18 11.78 19.45
C ARG A 574 11.32 12.72 19.80
N ILE A 575 12.50 12.14 19.97
CA ILE A 575 13.74 12.89 20.17
C ILE A 575 14.32 13.21 18.80
N THR A 576 14.67 14.45 18.57
CA THR A 576 15.23 14.94 17.31
C THR A 576 16.66 15.45 17.55
N PRO A 577 17.68 14.93 16.84
CA PRO A 577 19.06 15.40 16.97
C PRO A 577 19.24 16.77 16.28
N ASP A 578 20.17 17.58 16.78
CA ASP A 578 20.69 18.70 16.03
C ASP A 578 21.55 18.18 14.85
N PRO A 579 21.39 18.68 13.61
CA PRO A 579 22.10 18.15 12.46
C PRO A 579 23.57 18.61 12.36
N VAL A 580 23.99 19.53 13.22
CA VAL A 580 25.34 20.13 13.20
C VAL A 580 26.09 19.83 14.49
N ASN A 581 25.43 20.02 15.63
CA ASN A 581 26.01 19.84 16.95
C ASN A 581 25.72 18.44 17.51
N PRO A 582 26.72 17.53 17.60
CA PRO A 582 26.49 16.16 18.03
C PRO A 582 26.09 16.01 19.51
N ASP A 583 26.30 17.02 20.32
CA ASP A 583 25.96 16.97 21.74
C ASP A 583 24.50 17.41 22.02
N VAL A 584 23.79 17.93 20.99
CA VAL A 584 22.48 18.54 21.16
C VAL A 584 21.35 17.67 20.62
N PHE A 585 20.33 17.47 21.46
CA PHE A 585 19.08 16.80 21.12
C PHE A 585 17.88 17.60 21.67
N TYR A 586 16.77 17.51 20.98
CA TYR A 586 15.53 18.24 21.25
C TYR A 586 14.33 17.31 21.42
N LEU A 587 13.39 17.72 22.25
CA LEU A 587 12.11 17.08 22.46
C LEU A 587 11.08 18.13 22.88
N VAL A 588 9.88 18.12 22.35
CA VAL A 588 8.74 18.89 22.87
C VAL A 588 7.89 17.98 23.74
N ASP A 589 7.63 18.39 24.98
CA ASP A 589 6.82 17.63 25.91
C ASP A 589 5.31 17.92 25.77
N GLN A 590 4.48 17.20 26.51
CA GLN A 590 3.03 17.34 26.46
C GLN A 590 2.52 18.73 26.92
N GLN A 591 3.30 19.45 27.68
CA GLN A 591 2.98 20.79 28.13
C GLN A 591 3.55 21.89 27.23
N ALA A 592 3.99 21.49 26.01
CA ALA A 592 4.61 22.38 25.04
C ALA A 592 5.92 23.06 25.52
N ASN A 593 6.67 22.43 26.43
CA ASN A 593 8.00 22.86 26.76
C ASN A 593 9.01 22.16 25.81
N LEU A 594 10.00 22.94 25.37
CA LEU A 594 11.16 22.34 24.75
C LEU A 594 12.10 21.80 25.84
N LYS A 595 12.43 20.52 25.74
CA LYS A 595 13.53 19.90 26.48
C LYS A 595 14.73 19.76 25.59
N VAL A 596 15.88 20.14 26.10
CA VAL A 596 17.16 20.13 25.37
C VAL A 596 18.18 19.33 26.14
N SER A 597 18.90 18.49 25.45
CA SER A 597 20.17 17.93 25.92
C SER A 597 21.33 18.69 25.27
N THR A 598 22.38 18.95 26.01
CA THR A 598 23.64 19.55 25.53
C THR A 598 24.85 18.70 25.92
N ASP A 599 24.63 17.47 26.33
CA ASP A 599 25.63 16.52 26.82
C ASP A 599 25.58 15.17 26.06
N GLY A 600 25.22 15.24 24.81
CA GLY A 600 25.13 14.06 23.98
C GLY A 600 23.96 13.14 24.39
N GLY A 601 22.84 13.69 24.86
CA GLY A 601 21.64 12.95 25.20
C GLY A 601 21.68 12.21 26.53
N ALA A 602 22.63 12.53 27.42
CA ALA A 602 22.70 11.91 28.74
C ALA A 602 21.64 12.49 29.69
N THR A 603 21.43 13.81 29.61
CA THR A 603 20.43 14.50 30.42
C THR A 603 19.58 15.46 29.56
N PHE A 604 18.32 15.64 29.92
CA PHE A 604 17.44 16.64 29.31
C PHE A 604 16.94 17.64 30.38
N ALA A 605 16.91 18.91 30.02
CA ALA A 605 16.38 19.98 30.86
C ALA A 605 15.41 20.82 30.03
N THR A 606 14.40 21.41 30.70
CA THR A 606 13.52 22.40 30.06
C THR A 606 14.33 23.61 29.67
N SER A 607 14.22 24.06 28.42
CA SER A 607 14.98 25.20 27.90
C SER A 607 14.05 26.22 27.25
N GLY A 608 14.37 27.48 27.46
CA GLY A 608 13.74 28.61 26.81
C GLY A 608 12.29 28.90 27.20
N ALA A 609 11.62 29.65 26.34
CA ALA A 609 10.21 29.98 26.52
C ALA A 609 9.35 28.79 26.11
N ARG A 610 8.26 28.59 26.85
CA ARG A 610 7.24 27.61 26.45
C ARG A 610 6.68 27.97 25.05
N LEU A 611 6.46 26.96 24.22
CA LEU A 611 5.68 27.12 23.00
C LEU A 611 4.24 27.48 23.40
N GLN A 612 3.92 28.79 23.39
CA GLN A 612 2.59 29.25 23.81
C GLN A 612 1.54 28.81 22.79
N ASN A 613 0.51 28.18 23.34
CA ASN A 613 -0.73 27.94 22.64
C ASN A 613 -1.76 28.93 23.17
N ASP A 614 -2.24 29.83 22.35
CA ASP A 614 -3.21 30.87 22.74
C ASP A 614 -4.62 30.30 23.01
N ALA A 615 -4.92 29.14 22.48
CA ALA A 615 -6.10 28.37 22.83
C ALA A 615 -5.75 27.42 23.97
N ALA A 616 -6.14 27.78 25.19
CA ALA A 616 -5.91 27.02 26.43
C ALA A 616 -6.07 25.50 26.27
N GLY A 617 -5.03 24.80 25.84
CA GLY A 617 -5.03 23.38 25.60
C GLY A 617 -3.63 22.82 25.80
N GLU A 618 -3.59 21.60 26.31
CA GLU A 618 -2.36 20.85 26.40
C GLU A 618 -1.84 20.56 24.99
N TYR A 619 -0.56 20.85 24.74
CA TYR A 619 0.11 20.40 23.54
C TYR A 619 0.27 18.88 23.64
N TYR A 620 -0.61 18.17 22.98
CA TYR A 620 -0.51 16.71 22.89
C TYR A 620 0.37 16.34 21.69
N ASN A 621 1.59 15.89 21.97
CA ASN A 621 2.50 15.43 20.92
C ASN A 621 2.18 13.98 20.48
N GLY A 622 0.98 13.80 19.95
CA GLY A 622 0.54 12.51 19.39
C GLY A 622 1.07 12.25 17.99
N GLY A 623 2.02 13.05 17.48
CA GLY A 623 2.52 12.85 16.12
C GLY A 623 3.20 14.04 15.45
N GLY A 624 3.14 15.24 16.04
CA GLY A 624 3.85 16.40 15.51
C GLY A 624 5.36 16.20 15.59
N LEU A 625 6.00 15.91 14.46
CA LEU A 625 7.44 15.71 14.39
C LEU A 625 8.12 17.09 14.35
N ILE A 626 8.99 17.37 15.34
CA ILE A 626 9.97 18.45 15.23
C ILE A 626 10.85 18.17 14.03
N ARG A 627 11.12 19.19 13.22
CA ARG A 627 12.10 19.10 12.14
C ARG A 627 13.26 20.05 12.40
N THR A 628 14.44 19.51 12.38
CA THR A 628 15.69 20.31 12.32
C THR A 628 16.03 20.61 10.86
N VAL A 629 16.75 21.71 10.64
CA VAL A 629 17.11 22.16 9.30
C VAL A 629 18.51 21.67 8.96
N PRO A 630 18.71 20.86 7.91
CA PRO A 630 20.01 20.34 7.53
C PRO A 630 21.06 21.46 7.39
N GLY A 631 22.22 21.28 8.07
CA GLY A 631 23.33 22.25 8.06
C GLY A 631 23.12 23.50 8.92
N ARG A 632 22.06 23.59 9.73
CA ARG A 632 21.79 24.75 10.59
C ARG A 632 21.62 24.33 12.05
N GLU A 633 22.60 24.69 12.88
CA GLU A 633 22.54 24.45 14.32
C GLU A 633 21.42 25.26 14.96
N GLY A 634 20.61 24.64 15.82
CA GLY A 634 19.57 25.28 16.59
C GLY A 634 18.32 25.71 15.82
N HIS A 635 18.22 25.38 14.53
CA HIS A 635 17.03 25.70 13.72
C HIS A 635 16.00 24.57 13.83
N LEU A 636 14.86 24.86 14.47
CA LEU A 636 13.77 23.92 14.69
C LEU A 636 12.45 24.45 14.13
N TRP A 637 11.64 23.55 13.59
CA TRP A 637 10.28 23.78 13.15
C TRP A 637 9.33 22.84 13.88
N VAL A 638 8.24 23.38 14.45
CA VAL A 638 7.29 22.65 15.27
C VAL A 638 5.87 22.90 14.79
N PRO A 639 5.18 21.88 14.27
CA PRO A 639 3.75 21.99 13.97
C PRO A 639 2.98 22.03 15.29
N MET A 640 2.04 22.98 15.40
CA MET A 640 1.36 23.29 16.66
C MET A 640 -0.05 22.70 16.75
N ASP A 641 -0.56 22.14 15.63
CA ASP A 641 -1.81 21.41 15.60
C ASP A 641 -1.59 19.91 15.70
N GLN A 642 -2.57 19.20 16.25
CA GLN A 642 -2.46 17.77 16.45
C GLN A 642 -2.83 16.99 15.18
N ALA A 643 -1.99 16.02 14.81
CA ALA A 643 -2.42 14.93 13.92
C ALA A 643 -3.38 14.01 14.69
N GLN A 644 -4.66 14.10 14.44
CA GLN A 644 -5.63 13.19 15.02
C GLN A 644 -5.82 11.99 14.08
N VAL A 645 -4.99 10.96 14.28
CA VAL A 645 -5.04 9.73 13.48
C VAL A 645 -6.37 8.98 13.66
N TRP A 646 -6.98 9.10 14.85
CA TRP A 646 -8.10 8.23 15.23
C TRP A 646 -9.46 8.92 15.23
N GLN A 647 -9.52 10.25 15.50
CA GLN A 647 -10.77 10.99 15.57
C GLN A 647 -10.62 12.39 15.00
N PRO A 648 -11.36 12.78 13.97
CA PRO A 648 -11.35 14.14 13.46
C PRO A 648 -12.14 15.07 14.40
N LYS A 649 -11.44 15.84 15.23
CA LYS A 649 -12.05 16.87 16.12
C LYS A 649 -11.94 18.28 15.57
N GLY A 650 -11.67 18.47 14.29
CA GLY A 650 -11.31 19.75 13.74
C GLY A 650 -9.90 20.20 14.17
N PHE A 651 -9.42 21.21 13.53
CA PHE A 651 -8.07 21.75 13.78
C PHE A 651 -8.17 22.96 14.73
N SER A 652 -7.21 23.04 15.66
CA SER A 652 -7.20 24.10 16.66
C SER A 652 -6.63 25.43 16.16
N GLU A 653 -6.19 25.49 14.90
CA GLU A 653 -5.63 26.69 14.24
C GLU A 653 -4.45 27.32 15.02
N ASN A 654 -3.59 26.49 15.59
CA ASN A 654 -2.40 26.91 16.33
C ASN A 654 -1.20 27.20 15.43
N GLY A 655 -1.25 26.75 14.18
CA GLY A 655 -0.27 27.06 13.14
C GLY A 655 1.09 26.39 13.33
N LEU A 656 2.14 27.12 12.96
CA LEU A 656 3.53 26.66 12.91
C LEU A 656 4.43 27.59 13.72
N ALA A 657 5.33 27.02 14.52
CA ALA A 657 6.36 27.76 15.24
C ALA A 657 7.76 27.36 14.77
N TYR A 658 8.72 28.28 14.88
CA TYR A 658 10.12 27.99 14.61
C TYR A 658 11.07 28.77 15.54
N THR A 659 12.27 28.24 15.72
CA THR A 659 13.37 28.88 16.41
C THR A 659 14.66 28.79 15.58
N GLU A 660 15.61 29.70 15.81
CA GLU A 660 16.94 29.70 15.17
C GLU A 660 18.07 29.66 16.20
N ASP A 661 17.71 29.55 17.47
CA ASP A 661 18.64 29.66 18.62
C ASP A 661 18.50 28.50 19.62
N GLY A 662 18.03 27.35 19.15
CA GLY A 662 17.84 26.14 19.96
C GLY A 662 16.69 26.26 20.97
N GLY A 663 15.67 27.06 20.67
CA GLY A 663 14.48 27.21 21.48
C GLY A 663 14.58 28.25 22.60
N LYS A 664 15.61 29.10 22.60
CA LYS A 664 15.68 30.22 23.52
C LYS A 664 14.61 31.27 23.23
N THR A 665 14.36 31.50 21.94
CA THR A 665 13.27 32.34 21.44
C THR A 665 12.46 31.64 20.38
N TRP A 666 11.15 31.93 20.31
CA TRP A 666 10.24 31.34 19.35
C TRP A 666 9.58 32.40 18.48
N ASN A 667 9.44 32.07 17.20
CA ASN A 667 8.70 32.82 16.21
C ASN A 667 7.47 32.06 15.77
N ARG A 668 6.36 32.79 15.52
CA ARG A 668 5.15 32.23 14.89
C ARG A 668 5.15 32.52 13.40
N CYS A 669 4.69 31.58 12.62
CA CYS A 669 4.52 31.74 11.19
C CYS A 669 3.22 32.45 10.86
N ALA A 670 3.29 33.69 10.39
CA ALA A 670 2.11 34.46 9.99
C ALA A 670 1.36 33.84 8.79
N GLY A 671 2.07 33.10 7.96
CA GLY A 671 1.52 32.47 6.76
C GLY A 671 0.84 31.11 6.98
N ALA A 672 0.79 30.57 8.22
CA ALA A 672 0.17 29.28 8.51
C ALA A 672 -0.83 29.40 9.66
N SER A 673 -2.13 29.18 9.40
CA SER A 673 -3.14 29.09 10.46
C SER A 673 -3.19 27.71 11.10
N THR A 674 -2.91 26.68 10.33
CA THR A 674 -2.93 25.28 10.79
C THR A 674 -1.70 24.56 10.25
N ALA A 675 -1.01 23.82 11.12
CA ALA A 675 0.06 22.90 10.71
C ALA A 675 0.06 21.66 11.61
N ILE A 676 -0.15 20.50 10.99
CA ILE A 676 -0.18 19.18 11.64
C ILE A 676 1.17 18.46 11.46
N ALA A 677 1.78 18.65 10.30
CA ALA A 677 3.10 18.14 9.99
C ALA A 677 3.93 19.21 9.27
N VAL A 678 5.25 19.15 9.45
CA VAL A 678 6.20 20.04 8.78
C VAL A 678 7.34 19.23 8.18
N GLY A 679 7.80 19.62 7.00
CA GLY A 679 8.93 19.03 6.28
C GLY A 679 9.86 20.08 5.71
N ILE A 680 11.14 19.76 5.66
CA ILE A 680 12.20 20.63 5.14
C ILE A 680 12.66 20.07 3.80
N GLY A 681 12.77 20.92 2.79
CA GLY A 681 13.22 20.54 1.44
C GLY A 681 14.26 21.51 0.88
N LYS A 682 14.83 21.15 -0.26
CA LYS A 682 15.84 21.95 -0.96
C LYS A 682 15.41 23.40 -1.12
N ALA A 683 16.30 24.32 -0.80
CA ALA A 683 16.09 25.75 -1.00
C ALA A 683 15.77 26.07 -2.48
N LYS A 684 14.88 27.04 -2.71
CA LYS A 684 14.68 27.62 -4.03
C LYS A 684 16.00 28.26 -4.51
N GLU A 685 16.29 28.17 -5.78
CA GLU A 685 17.46 28.86 -6.35
C GLU A 685 17.44 30.35 -6.00
N GLY A 686 18.55 30.83 -5.46
CA GLY A 686 18.67 32.23 -4.96
C GLY A 686 18.07 32.48 -3.56
N SER A 687 17.40 31.50 -2.95
CA SER A 687 16.93 31.60 -1.56
C SER A 687 18.07 31.31 -0.58
N SER A 688 18.12 32.05 0.54
CA SER A 688 19.07 31.83 1.63
C SER A 688 18.57 30.82 2.67
N TYR A 689 17.34 30.32 2.51
CA TYR A 689 16.69 29.37 3.43
C TYR A 689 16.01 28.25 2.68
N GLU A 690 15.87 27.10 3.36
CA GLU A 690 15.26 25.89 2.87
C GLU A 690 13.75 26.09 2.61
N THR A 691 13.20 25.27 1.72
CA THR A 691 11.75 25.23 1.47
C THR A 691 11.06 24.55 2.63
N ILE A 692 9.96 25.12 3.09
CA ILE A 692 9.14 24.57 4.16
C ILE A 692 7.85 24.03 3.57
N PHE A 693 7.52 22.78 3.88
CA PHE A 693 6.25 22.15 3.55
C PHE A 693 5.47 21.91 4.83
N ILE A 694 4.15 22.06 4.77
CA ILE A 694 3.24 21.69 5.86
C ILE A 694 2.08 20.87 5.28
N TRP A 695 1.56 19.96 6.10
CA TRP A 695 0.17 19.55 6.00
C TRP A 695 -0.63 20.43 6.93
N GLY A 696 -1.53 21.25 6.36
CA GLY A 696 -2.25 22.25 7.13
C GLY A 696 -2.99 23.24 6.25
N ALA A 697 -3.09 24.50 6.69
CA ALA A 697 -3.73 25.60 5.98
C ALA A 697 -2.97 26.92 6.16
N ASN A 698 -2.99 27.77 5.13
CA ASN A 698 -2.32 29.08 5.18
C ASN A 698 -3.13 30.15 5.92
N LYS A 699 -4.45 30.02 5.98
CA LYS A 699 -5.35 30.92 6.72
C LYS A 699 -6.59 30.16 7.20
N SER A 700 -7.28 30.72 8.21
CA SER A 700 -8.52 30.18 8.71
C SER A 700 -9.56 29.99 7.58
N GLY A 701 -10.23 28.83 7.59
CA GLY A 701 -11.21 28.45 6.58
C GLY A 701 -10.67 28.01 5.23
N SER A 702 -9.35 27.99 5.04
CA SER A 702 -8.75 27.37 3.84
C SER A 702 -8.84 25.84 3.91
N ALA A 703 -8.89 25.20 2.74
CA ALA A 703 -8.82 23.75 2.64
C ALA A 703 -7.50 23.22 3.23
N ILE A 704 -7.60 22.16 4.01
CA ILE A 704 -6.42 21.45 4.50
C ILE A 704 -5.73 20.74 3.33
N GLY A 705 -4.41 20.76 3.31
CA GLY A 705 -3.62 20.15 2.24
C GLY A 705 -2.12 20.33 2.44
N ILE A 706 -1.36 20.02 1.40
CA ILE A 706 0.08 20.27 1.36
C ILE A 706 0.31 21.72 0.90
N TYR A 707 0.96 22.50 1.76
CA TYR A 707 1.33 23.87 1.46
C TYR A 707 2.86 24.02 1.48
N ARG A 708 3.36 24.89 0.59
CA ARG A 708 4.78 25.17 0.42
C ARG A 708 5.08 26.63 0.70
N SER A 709 6.17 26.91 1.43
CA SER A 709 6.76 28.24 1.60
C SER A 709 8.21 28.27 1.12
N THR A 710 8.58 29.31 0.38
CA THR A 710 9.95 29.56 -0.10
C THR A 710 10.55 30.86 0.49
N ASP A 711 9.81 31.51 1.39
CA ASP A 711 10.14 32.81 2.00
C ASP A 711 10.22 32.75 3.52
N LYS A 712 10.57 31.58 4.07
CA LYS A 712 10.68 31.30 5.50
C LYS A 712 9.36 31.58 6.22
N CYS A 713 8.30 30.93 5.76
CA CYS A 713 6.93 30.92 6.28
C CYS A 713 6.19 32.28 6.32
N LYS A 714 6.63 33.29 5.58
CA LYS A 714 5.85 34.52 5.43
C LYS A 714 4.59 34.28 4.65
N THR A 715 4.69 33.47 3.59
CA THR A 715 3.56 33.02 2.77
C THR A 715 3.61 31.53 2.53
N PHE A 716 2.43 30.92 2.35
CA PHE A 716 2.26 29.54 1.94
C PHE A 716 1.29 29.43 0.77
N GLU A 717 1.65 28.62 -0.21
CA GLU A 717 0.78 28.26 -1.34
C GLU A 717 0.41 26.78 -1.28
N ARG A 718 -0.84 26.43 -1.56
CA ARG A 718 -1.30 25.04 -1.65
C ARG A 718 -0.75 24.43 -2.93
N VAL A 719 -0.14 23.24 -2.82
CA VAL A 719 0.47 22.52 -3.95
C VAL A 719 -0.31 21.29 -4.40
N ASN A 720 -1.16 20.71 -3.54
CA ASN A 720 -2.11 19.67 -3.94
C ASN A 720 -3.49 20.26 -4.21
N ASP A 721 -4.29 19.55 -4.99
CA ASP A 721 -5.70 19.87 -5.26
C ASP A 721 -6.65 18.91 -4.50
N ASP A 722 -7.96 19.04 -4.74
CA ASP A 722 -8.96 18.21 -4.06
C ASP A 722 -9.07 16.80 -4.65
N ALA A 723 -8.50 16.55 -5.83
CA ALA A 723 -8.37 15.20 -6.40
C ALA A 723 -7.20 14.42 -5.78
N HIS A 724 -6.26 15.09 -5.11
CA HIS A 724 -5.02 14.54 -4.59
C HIS A 724 -4.85 14.86 -3.10
N GLN A 725 -5.77 14.38 -2.25
CA GLN A 725 -5.75 14.58 -0.80
C GLN A 725 -5.17 13.38 -0.04
N PHE A 726 -5.25 12.17 -0.59
CA PHE A 726 -4.64 10.93 -0.09
C PHE A 726 -5.00 10.57 1.37
N GLY A 727 -6.10 11.07 1.91
CA GLY A 727 -6.47 10.90 3.32
C GLY A 727 -5.59 11.67 4.32
N GLY A 728 -4.71 12.54 3.83
CA GLY A 728 -3.73 13.24 4.67
C GLY A 728 -2.63 12.33 5.23
N PRO A 729 -1.74 12.88 6.06
CA PRO A 729 -0.69 12.09 6.70
C PRO A 729 -1.26 10.95 7.56
N GLY A 730 -0.62 9.79 7.48
CA GLY A 730 -0.98 8.61 8.26
C GLY A 730 0.26 7.80 8.64
N ASN A 731 0.11 6.82 9.52
CA ASN A 731 1.18 5.97 10.03
C ASN A 731 2.34 6.78 10.64
N GLY A 732 3.38 7.10 9.88
CA GLY A 732 4.49 7.95 10.33
C GLY A 732 4.11 9.42 10.56
N ASN A 733 2.94 9.87 10.11
CA ASN A 733 2.40 11.22 10.25
C ASN A 733 3.37 12.34 9.81
N PHE A 734 4.04 12.15 8.68
CA PHE A 734 5.02 13.11 8.21
C PHE A 734 4.70 13.69 6.83
N VAL A 735 5.19 14.90 6.63
CA VAL A 735 5.49 15.53 5.35
C VAL A 735 6.99 15.78 5.33
N GLN A 736 7.65 15.54 4.20
CA GLN A 736 9.09 15.75 4.04
C GLN A 736 9.40 16.31 2.67
N GLY A 737 10.12 17.42 2.60
CA GLY A 737 10.63 17.95 1.34
C GLY A 737 11.85 17.15 0.86
N ASP A 738 12.02 17.02 -0.44
CA ASP A 738 13.22 16.44 -1.02
C ASP A 738 14.41 17.41 -0.88
N MET A 739 15.55 16.91 -0.39
CA MET A 739 16.75 17.73 -0.21
C MET A 739 17.58 17.87 -1.49
N ASN A 740 17.25 17.13 -2.55
CA ASN A 740 17.98 17.12 -3.80
C ASN A 740 17.23 17.82 -4.94
N ASN A 741 15.88 17.81 -4.88
CA ASN A 741 15.02 18.36 -5.91
C ASN A 741 14.11 19.44 -5.32
N PHE A 742 14.26 20.69 -5.76
CA PHE A 742 13.42 21.79 -5.30
C PHE A 742 11.94 21.54 -5.62
N GLY A 743 11.08 21.83 -4.66
CA GLY A 743 9.64 21.74 -4.82
C GLY A 743 9.07 20.31 -4.62
N VAL A 744 9.89 19.28 -4.63
CA VAL A 744 9.42 17.90 -4.41
C VAL A 744 9.11 17.67 -2.95
N VAL A 745 7.98 17.00 -2.71
CA VAL A 745 7.48 16.69 -1.36
C VAL A 745 6.99 15.25 -1.26
N TYR A 746 7.27 14.62 -0.12
CA TYR A 746 6.80 13.29 0.25
C TYR A 746 5.79 13.38 1.40
N MET A 747 4.82 12.47 1.44
CA MET A 747 3.86 12.37 2.54
C MET A 747 3.56 10.89 2.85
N SER A 748 3.58 10.53 4.13
CA SER A 748 3.09 9.24 4.59
C SER A 748 1.57 9.18 4.51
N THR A 749 1.00 7.99 4.30
CA THR A 749 -0.45 7.77 4.24
C THR A 749 -0.87 6.59 5.11
N VAL A 750 -2.17 6.37 5.27
CA VAL A 750 -2.70 5.22 6.01
C VAL A 750 -2.61 3.91 5.25
N GLY A 751 -2.65 3.93 3.91
CA GLY A 751 -2.64 2.72 3.08
C GLY A 751 -2.41 2.99 1.60
N ARG A 752 -2.05 4.24 1.23
CA ARG A 752 -1.68 4.62 -0.13
C ARG A 752 -0.17 4.74 -0.32
N GLY A 753 0.62 4.05 0.52
CA GLY A 753 2.07 4.06 0.46
C GLY A 753 2.69 5.45 0.73
N LEU A 754 3.88 5.66 0.23
CA LEU A 754 4.59 6.93 0.31
C LEU A 754 4.28 7.76 -0.94
N ILE A 755 3.48 8.82 -0.75
CA ILE A 755 3.13 9.75 -1.84
C ILE A 755 4.30 10.66 -2.16
N VAL A 756 4.44 11.00 -3.43
CA VAL A 756 5.35 12.05 -3.92
C VAL A 756 4.59 13.04 -4.79
N GLY A 757 4.79 14.33 -4.50
CA GLY A 757 4.36 15.45 -5.35
C GLY A 757 5.56 16.20 -5.88
N ALA A 758 5.54 16.54 -7.16
CA ALA A 758 6.61 17.27 -7.82
C ALA A 758 6.04 18.36 -8.75
N PRO A 759 6.69 19.53 -8.88
CA PRO A 759 6.35 20.50 -9.91
C PRO A 759 6.35 19.83 -11.30
N GLU A 760 5.37 20.18 -12.15
CA GLU A 760 5.24 19.62 -13.51
C GLU A 760 6.57 19.73 -14.29
N GLY A 761 6.99 18.62 -14.90
CA GLY A 761 8.24 18.53 -15.62
C GLY A 761 9.50 18.45 -14.77
N THR A 762 9.37 18.22 -13.46
CA THR A 762 10.53 17.98 -12.59
C THR A 762 11.32 16.76 -13.05
N LYS A 763 12.58 17.00 -13.43
CA LYS A 763 13.53 15.90 -13.65
C LYS A 763 14.15 15.56 -12.30
N PHE A 764 13.80 14.42 -11.73
CA PHE A 764 14.41 13.94 -10.50
C PHE A 764 15.91 13.78 -10.70
N VAL A 765 16.70 14.65 -10.07
CA VAL A 765 18.17 14.55 -10.06
C VAL A 765 18.52 13.65 -8.87
N ALA A 766 18.76 12.38 -9.14
CA ALA A 766 19.73 11.68 -8.32
C ALA A 766 21.12 12.14 -8.80
N ASP A 767 21.94 12.63 -7.92
CA ASP A 767 23.35 12.95 -8.18
C ASP A 767 24.23 11.69 -8.32
N ILE A 768 23.61 10.54 -8.50
CA ILE A 768 24.21 9.31 -8.99
C ILE A 768 23.86 9.30 -10.47
N LYS A 769 24.88 9.41 -11.32
CA LYS A 769 24.80 9.42 -12.79
C LYS A 769 23.65 8.58 -13.31
N ARG A 770 22.47 9.18 -13.45
CA ARG A 770 21.36 8.56 -14.19
C ARG A 770 21.83 8.47 -15.62
N VAL A 771 22.00 7.27 -16.07
CA VAL A 771 21.84 7.01 -17.50
C VAL A 771 20.36 7.22 -17.78
N ASN A 772 20.00 8.42 -18.24
CA ASN A 772 18.68 8.68 -18.77
C ASN A 772 18.43 7.65 -19.87
N VAL A 773 17.69 6.60 -19.55
CA VAL A 773 17.01 5.83 -20.58
C VAL A 773 15.89 6.76 -21.05
N SER A 774 16.22 7.62 -22.01
CA SER A 774 15.21 8.44 -22.67
C SER A 774 14.11 7.52 -23.17
N ALA A 775 12.88 7.95 -23.02
CA ALA A 775 11.74 7.33 -23.67
C ALA A 775 12.10 7.13 -25.16
N GLY A 776 12.35 5.89 -25.57
CA GLY A 776 12.80 5.60 -26.94
C GLY A 776 14.00 4.65 -27.07
N THR A 777 14.71 4.29 -26.00
CA THR A 777 15.79 3.28 -26.10
C THR A 777 15.18 1.89 -26.09
N PHE A 778 15.15 1.21 -27.22
CA PHE A 778 14.71 -0.19 -27.28
C PHE A 778 15.70 -1.04 -28.09
N MET A 779 15.72 -2.34 -27.82
CA MET A 779 16.42 -3.34 -28.61
C MET A 779 15.47 -4.52 -28.87
N GLN A 780 15.24 -4.86 -30.10
CA GLN A 780 14.42 -6.01 -30.50
C GLN A 780 15.15 -6.82 -31.58
N LEU A 781 15.33 -8.12 -31.30
CA LEU A 781 15.90 -9.04 -32.28
C LEU A 781 14.80 -9.67 -33.13
N GLU A 782 14.85 -9.43 -34.43
CA GLU A 782 14.00 -10.10 -35.40
C GLU A 782 14.88 -10.91 -36.35
N LYS A 783 14.74 -12.25 -36.28
CA LYS A 783 15.65 -13.17 -36.99
C LYS A 783 17.12 -12.89 -36.65
N ARG A 784 17.88 -12.31 -37.57
CA ARG A 784 19.29 -11.91 -37.39
C ARG A 784 19.52 -10.40 -37.51
N THR A 785 18.46 -9.62 -37.39
CA THR A 785 18.54 -8.15 -37.39
C THR A 785 18.13 -7.65 -36.03
N LEU A 786 18.98 -6.88 -35.38
CA LEU A 786 18.70 -6.19 -34.13
C LEU A 786 18.24 -4.77 -34.45
N HIS A 787 16.98 -4.48 -34.17
CA HIS A 787 16.44 -3.13 -34.25
C HIS A 787 16.75 -2.41 -32.95
N VAL A 788 17.39 -1.25 -33.06
CA VAL A 788 17.88 -0.45 -31.91
C VAL A 788 17.40 0.98 -32.09
N SER A 789 16.85 1.55 -31.03
CA SER A 789 16.66 2.99 -30.92
C SER A 789 17.49 3.48 -29.74
N ALA A 790 18.37 4.45 -29.98
CA ALA A 790 19.27 5.02 -29.00
C ALA A 790 19.69 6.43 -29.40
N PRO A 791 20.23 7.26 -28.49
CA PRO A 791 20.86 8.52 -28.83
C PRO A 791 21.97 8.33 -29.89
N ALA A 792 22.11 9.28 -30.79
CA ALA A 792 23.16 9.23 -31.84
C ALA A 792 24.54 9.11 -31.19
N GLY A 793 25.42 8.26 -31.77
CA GLY A 793 26.74 7.96 -31.22
C GLY A 793 26.77 6.94 -30.09
N SER A 794 25.64 6.30 -29.77
CA SER A 794 25.59 5.15 -28.83
C SER A 794 26.30 3.93 -29.43
N VAL A 795 26.92 3.11 -28.59
CA VAL A 795 27.69 1.94 -29.01
C VAL A 795 26.96 0.65 -28.64
N LEU A 796 26.69 -0.19 -29.63
CA LEU A 796 26.15 -1.54 -29.45
C LEU A 796 27.31 -2.53 -29.36
N LYS A 797 27.36 -3.33 -28.29
CA LYS A 797 28.29 -4.43 -28.08
C LYS A 797 27.55 -5.76 -27.96
N VAL A 798 28.04 -6.78 -28.63
CA VAL A 798 27.54 -8.14 -28.54
C VAL A 798 28.62 -9.04 -27.95
N PHE A 799 28.33 -9.64 -26.80
CA PHE A 799 29.27 -10.51 -26.09
C PHE A 799 28.91 -12.00 -26.33
N ALA A 800 29.89 -12.79 -26.65
CA ALA A 800 29.78 -14.24 -26.66
C ALA A 800 29.69 -14.81 -25.23
N ALA A 801 29.34 -16.07 -25.10
CA ALA A 801 29.15 -16.75 -23.80
C ALA A 801 30.43 -16.75 -22.91
N ASN A 802 31.62 -16.60 -23.51
CA ASN A 802 32.90 -16.48 -22.80
C ASN A 802 33.22 -15.05 -22.34
N GLY A 803 32.29 -14.11 -22.48
CA GLY A 803 32.45 -12.69 -22.09
C GLY A 803 33.25 -11.82 -23.07
N ARG A 804 33.78 -12.35 -24.19
CA ARG A 804 34.48 -11.56 -25.19
C ARG A 804 33.51 -10.83 -26.12
N VAL A 805 33.85 -9.60 -26.53
CA VAL A 805 33.11 -8.84 -27.53
C VAL A 805 33.20 -9.57 -28.87
N ALA A 806 32.08 -10.08 -29.37
CA ALA A 806 31.99 -10.76 -30.67
C ALA A 806 31.63 -9.81 -31.81
N PHE A 807 31.00 -8.66 -31.51
CA PHE A 807 30.62 -7.65 -32.46
C PHE A 807 30.41 -6.31 -31.73
N GLN A 808 30.74 -5.20 -32.39
CA GLN A 808 30.54 -3.84 -31.90
C GLN A 808 30.28 -2.88 -33.06
N THR A 809 29.34 -1.94 -32.89
CA THR A 809 29.04 -0.89 -33.86
C THR A 809 28.43 0.33 -33.20
N GLU A 810 28.54 1.51 -33.81
CA GLU A 810 27.76 2.68 -33.41
C GLU A 810 26.30 2.54 -33.90
N VAL A 811 25.37 3.05 -33.12
CA VAL A 811 23.95 3.07 -33.40
C VAL A 811 23.33 4.42 -33.00
N GLY A 812 22.17 4.70 -33.56
CA GLY A 812 21.37 5.90 -33.26
C GLY A 812 19.88 5.57 -33.29
N THR A 813 19.08 6.60 -33.48
CA THR A 813 17.61 6.42 -33.57
C THR A 813 17.25 5.56 -34.78
N ASN A 814 16.46 4.48 -34.55
CA ASN A 814 15.98 3.54 -35.58
C ASN A 814 17.07 2.80 -36.37
N SER A 815 18.16 2.41 -35.70
CA SER A 815 19.22 1.60 -36.33
C SER A 815 18.79 0.13 -36.47
N ALA A 816 19.06 -0.49 -37.62
CA ALA A 816 18.89 -1.91 -37.91
C ALA A 816 20.25 -2.58 -38.09
N VAL A 817 20.71 -3.32 -37.10
CA VAL A 817 22.06 -3.94 -37.07
C VAL A 817 21.96 -5.40 -37.45
N ARG A 818 22.57 -5.80 -38.55
CA ARG A 818 22.60 -7.21 -38.98
C ARG A 818 23.69 -7.98 -38.25
N LEU A 819 23.28 -9.08 -37.61
CA LEU A 819 24.15 -10.00 -36.88
C LEU A 819 24.45 -11.28 -37.68
N SER A 820 24.43 -11.19 -39.02
CA SER A 820 24.58 -12.36 -39.92
C SER A 820 25.96 -13.03 -39.84
N GLY A 821 26.99 -12.31 -39.40
CA GLY A 821 28.34 -12.83 -39.20
C GLY A 821 28.57 -13.61 -37.89
N LEU A 822 27.58 -13.63 -36.99
CA LEU A 822 27.69 -14.34 -35.71
C LEU A 822 27.19 -15.77 -35.83
N PRO A 823 27.89 -16.76 -35.24
CA PRO A 823 27.38 -18.15 -35.14
C PRO A 823 26.03 -18.27 -34.44
N VAL A 824 25.31 -19.35 -34.67
CA VAL A 824 24.11 -19.70 -33.89
C VAL A 824 24.54 -19.87 -32.44
N GLY A 825 23.83 -19.22 -31.51
CA GLY A 825 24.20 -19.27 -30.09
C GLY A 825 23.49 -18.24 -29.21
N ARG A 826 23.81 -18.28 -27.93
CA ARG A 826 23.36 -17.26 -26.94
C ARG A 826 24.41 -16.15 -26.82
N TYR A 827 23.93 -14.94 -26.83
CA TYR A 827 24.75 -13.72 -26.72
C TYR A 827 24.14 -12.77 -25.72
N ILE A 828 24.97 -11.90 -25.13
CA ILE A 828 24.51 -10.75 -24.40
C ILE A 828 24.73 -9.52 -25.30
N VAL A 829 23.68 -8.79 -25.53
CA VAL A 829 23.72 -7.51 -26.26
C VAL A 829 23.68 -6.39 -25.25
N GLN A 830 24.62 -5.45 -25.35
CA GLN A 830 24.73 -4.29 -24.48
C GLN A 830 24.76 -3.02 -25.32
N LEU A 831 24.00 -2.03 -24.91
CA LEU A 831 23.95 -0.71 -25.55
C LEU A 831 24.53 0.31 -24.58
N GLU A 832 25.47 1.10 -25.04
CA GLU A 832 26.13 2.14 -24.25
C GLU A 832 25.87 3.53 -24.88
N SER A 833 25.71 4.55 -24.03
CA SER A 833 25.63 5.95 -24.50
C SER A 833 26.94 6.43 -25.08
N PRO A 834 26.99 7.59 -25.80
CA PRO A 834 28.21 8.18 -26.26
C PRO A 834 29.22 8.48 -25.14
N ALA A 835 28.75 8.64 -23.92
CA ALA A 835 29.58 8.84 -22.71
C ALA A 835 30.02 7.52 -22.05
N GLY A 836 29.73 6.35 -22.65
CA GLY A 836 30.11 5.03 -22.15
C GLY A 836 29.23 4.45 -21.05
N HIS A 837 28.07 5.05 -20.79
CA HIS A 837 27.11 4.51 -19.80
C HIS A 837 26.21 3.44 -20.44
N MET A 838 25.94 2.36 -19.70
CA MET A 838 25.07 1.29 -20.16
C MET A 838 23.62 1.79 -20.24
N LEU A 839 23.04 1.77 -21.45
CA LEU A 839 21.65 2.15 -21.72
C LEU A 839 20.69 0.97 -21.65
N ASN A 840 21.11 -0.19 -22.12
CA ASN A 840 20.31 -1.39 -22.13
C ASN A 840 21.22 -2.63 -22.20
N ARG A 841 20.78 -3.75 -21.62
CA ARG A 841 21.48 -5.04 -21.70
C ARG A 841 20.48 -6.18 -21.75
N ARG A 842 20.62 -7.07 -22.73
CA ARG A 842 19.68 -8.16 -22.94
C ARG A 842 20.38 -9.42 -23.43
N ALA A 843 19.93 -10.59 -22.96
CA ALA A 843 20.30 -11.87 -23.54
C ALA A 843 19.47 -12.12 -24.82
N VAL A 844 20.14 -12.51 -25.90
CA VAL A 844 19.50 -12.83 -27.18
C VAL A 844 19.96 -14.19 -27.67
N THR A 845 19.12 -14.89 -28.42
CA THR A 845 19.49 -16.14 -29.08
C THR A 845 19.48 -15.92 -30.61
N ILE A 846 20.61 -16.02 -31.22
CA ILE A 846 20.75 -16.02 -32.69
C ILE A 846 20.51 -17.42 -33.17
N LYS A 847 19.46 -17.58 -33.98
CA LYS A 847 19.04 -18.88 -34.56
C LYS A 847 19.58 -19.02 -35.99
#